data_e72d910fc6c3b94e04a8542962c7a6c4
#
_entry.id   e72d910fc6c3b94e04a8542962c7a6c4
#
_cell.length_a   1.000
_cell.length_b   1.000
_cell.length_c   1.000
_cell.angle_alpha   90.00
_cell.angle_beta   90.00
_cell.angle_gamma   90.00
#
_symmetry.space_group_name_H-M   'P 1'
#
loop_
_entity.id
_entity.type
_entity.pdbx_description
1 polymer ?
#
loop_
_entity_poly.entity_id
_entity_poly.type
_entity_poly.pdbx_seq_one_letter_code
_entity_poly.pdbx_strand_id
1 'polypeptide(L)'
;MSLNNIHAEWLSLVDISGPFLAIPVLTHTFPQGLEVLSSFKRRRLRQAYDEWREALELEDPQLEELHSAWIDEVLSRVLEFDDDGKGDVLKREEWCRSHLKSVLPDQGVVEYPDLAVVDEQQDNKPLLLIHTYKPNVELESTVKYEGWITTPADRMVQLCRSLGCRLGLLTNGECWMLVDAPVGAVTSFSSWYARLWSQEPITLQAFVHLLGIRRFFVDESEQLPALFDASLKYQDEVTDALGEQVCRAVEVLIQSLDKADQDRNRELLHDVNETELYEAALAVMMRLVFLLSAEEQGLLLLGDECYESNYAISTLRMQLRQEPSELLERRWDAWTRLLSTFRAVYGGVEHEELRLPALGSSLFDPDHFPFLEGRTKGSNWKIDTAVPLPINNRTVLLLLESIQLFQGRTLSYRALDVEQIGYVYEGLLERTVKRAAEVTLELNATKKAQSPWVTLAELDSVSMDGTEQLIELLHERSGSSISKIRNDLSKLIDDSLIERLLITCQGDTKLRDRIKPYVHLLRTDPWGYPLVYPAGSFIVTSGSNRRETGTHYTPKSLTEAIVAETLTPLTYIGPTEGIPREKWQLKSSSELLTLKICDPAMGSGAFLVQTCRWLADRLVESWTLAEESGKKISVDGYILGTSSTQEYLPHDTDARIVIARRLIAERCLYGVDLNPLAVELAKLSIWLVTLAKDRPFGFLEHNLRCGDSLLGIERIDQLTQFSMNPTAQGQKHLFSDEIECAVDEAVVLRQQLRKMTIRDIHDVESMGELNSLAEVRLKITRCIADAYIGEVLMAQGNGTDLEKALAHLSIQVRDVIQGNTEQLELIKQRALTALSFELSVGKASRRPFHWPLEFPEVFSLDGGFDCIVGNPPFLGGQKITGAMGDCYREYLVNTIACGKRGSADLVAYFFIKANALLCSSGFFGLIAVNTISEGNTREIGLDSILRCGSVIYRANPNLVWPGKANVVTSSVFVSKSNWNAPFYISGQQVPVISSALTQRENWQPVKLK
;
A
#
# COMPACT_ATOMS: atom_id res chain seq x y z
N MET A 1 -26.08 -24.64 -16.45
CA MET A 1 -24.91 -23.82 -16.05
C MET A 1 -25.02 -23.52 -14.55
N SER A 2 -23.94 -23.46 -13.81
CA SER A 2 -23.99 -23.00 -12.42
C SER A 2 -24.25 -21.48 -12.39
N LEU A 3 -24.90 -20.96 -11.34
CA LEU A 3 -25.16 -19.51 -11.19
C LEU A 3 -23.88 -18.68 -11.31
N ASN A 4 -22.76 -19.19 -10.80
CA ASN A 4 -21.46 -18.53 -10.93
C ASN A 4 -21.03 -18.36 -12.40
N ASN A 5 -21.31 -19.33 -13.27
CA ASN A 5 -21.00 -19.24 -14.69
C ASN A 5 -21.85 -18.19 -15.41
N ILE A 6 -23.13 -18.05 -15.03
CA ILE A 6 -24.06 -17.07 -15.63
C ILE A 6 -23.57 -15.65 -15.32
N HIS A 7 -23.21 -15.35 -14.06
CA HIS A 7 -22.72 -14.03 -13.70
C HIS A 7 -21.34 -13.74 -14.29
N ALA A 8 -20.45 -14.72 -14.39
CA ALA A 8 -19.15 -14.57 -15.05
C ALA A 8 -19.29 -14.25 -16.56
N GLU A 9 -20.30 -14.84 -17.22
CA GLU A 9 -20.56 -14.66 -18.65
C GLU A 9 -20.93 -13.20 -18.98
N TRP A 10 -21.95 -12.64 -18.35
CA TRP A 10 -22.35 -11.25 -18.64
C TRP A 10 -21.33 -10.22 -18.14
N LEU A 11 -20.67 -10.46 -16.99
CA LEU A 11 -19.59 -9.60 -16.51
C LEU A 11 -18.43 -9.49 -17.50
N SER A 12 -18.21 -10.53 -18.32
CA SER A 12 -17.16 -10.50 -19.35
C SER A 12 -17.53 -9.67 -20.60
N LEU A 13 -18.80 -9.31 -20.73
CA LEU A 13 -19.35 -8.57 -21.88
C LEU A 13 -19.66 -7.09 -21.55
N VAL A 14 -19.46 -6.69 -20.31
CA VAL A 14 -19.62 -5.30 -19.82
C VAL A 14 -18.23 -4.70 -19.62
N ASP A 15 -18.03 -3.50 -20.16
CA ASP A 15 -16.79 -2.76 -19.94
C ASP A 15 -16.83 -2.14 -18.54
N ILE A 16 -15.92 -2.56 -17.67
CA ILE A 16 -15.87 -2.15 -16.27
C ILE A 16 -14.54 -1.47 -16.01
N SER A 17 -14.61 -0.23 -15.54
CA SER A 17 -13.49 0.55 -15.02
C SER A 17 -13.80 0.91 -13.58
N GLY A 18 -13.05 0.34 -12.66
CA GLY A 18 -13.29 0.56 -11.24
C GLY A 18 -13.83 -0.65 -10.48
N PRO A 19 -14.03 -0.52 -9.14
CA PRO A 19 -14.66 -1.55 -8.34
C PRO A 19 -16.08 -1.86 -8.85
N PHE A 20 -16.40 -3.13 -9.01
CA PHE A 20 -17.73 -3.54 -9.46
C PHE A 20 -18.23 -4.75 -8.67
N LEU A 21 -19.39 -5.25 -9.03
CA LEU A 21 -20.08 -6.31 -8.31
C LEU A 21 -19.30 -7.65 -8.37
N ALA A 22 -19.04 -8.23 -7.21
CA ALA A 22 -18.39 -9.54 -7.07
C ALA A 22 -19.37 -10.69 -7.29
N ILE A 23 -18.93 -11.78 -7.93
CA ILE A 23 -19.77 -12.96 -8.21
C ILE A 23 -20.46 -13.52 -6.96
N PRO A 24 -19.81 -13.64 -5.77
CA PRO A 24 -20.48 -14.09 -4.56
C PRO A 24 -21.65 -13.20 -4.13
N VAL A 25 -21.49 -11.87 -4.25
CA VAL A 25 -22.57 -10.91 -3.93
C VAL A 25 -23.71 -11.05 -4.93
N LEU A 26 -23.42 -11.15 -6.21
CA LEU A 26 -24.42 -11.37 -7.27
C LEU A 26 -25.19 -12.70 -7.06
N THR A 27 -24.47 -13.78 -6.73
CA THR A 27 -25.09 -15.08 -6.47
C THR A 27 -25.96 -15.06 -5.22
N HIS A 28 -25.61 -14.30 -4.21
CA HIS A 28 -26.41 -14.13 -3.00
C HIS A 28 -27.65 -13.27 -3.25
N THR A 29 -27.48 -12.16 -3.99
CA THR A 29 -28.58 -11.22 -4.28
C THR A 29 -29.54 -11.76 -5.32
N PHE A 30 -29.06 -12.54 -6.30
CA PHE A 30 -29.84 -13.15 -7.37
C PHE A 30 -29.78 -14.69 -7.31
N PRO A 31 -30.30 -15.33 -6.26
CA PRO A 31 -30.18 -16.78 -6.05
C PRO A 31 -30.95 -17.61 -7.09
N GLN A 32 -31.87 -16.99 -7.84
CA GLN A 32 -32.61 -17.63 -8.95
C GLN A 32 -32.04 -17.28 -10.33
N GLY A 33 -30.95 -16.51 -10.37
CA GLY A 33 -30.36 -15.97 -11.60
C GLY A 33 -31.07 -14.74 -12.11
N LEU A 34 -30.81 -14.37 -13.37
CA LEU A 34 -31.35 -13.17 -14.01
C LEU A 34 -32.69 -13.50 -14.69
N GLU A 35 -33.75 -12.70 -14.43
CA GLU A 35 -35.05 -12.86 -15.08
C GLU A 35 -34.99 -12.51 -16.56
N VAL A 36 -35.74 -13.25 -17.37
CA VAL A 36 -35.82 -13.02 -18.79
C VAL A 36 -36.96 -12.01 -19.08
N LEU A 37 -36.63 -10.92 -19.77
CA LEU A 37 -37.69 -10.00 -20.24
C LEU A 37 -38.72 -10.73 -21.08
N SER A 38 -39.99 -10.31 -20.94
CA SER A 38 -41.08 -10.86 -21.75
C SER A 38 -40.80 -10.72 -23.26
N SER A 39 -41.28 -11.68 -24.05
CA SER A 39 -41.07 -11.69 -25.51
C SER A 39 -41.61 -10.44 -26.18
N PHE A 40 -42.67 -9.83 -25.61
CA PHE A 40 -43.24 -8.59 -26.08
C PHE A 40 -42.30 -7.40 -25.86
N LYS A 41 -41.77 -7.22 -24.64
CA LYS A 41 -40.81 -6.14 -24.34
C LYS A 41 -39.54 -6.27 -25.17
N ARG A 42 -39.00 -7.47 -25.34
CA ARG A 42 -37.81 -7.71 -26.17
C ARG A 42 -38.01 -7.36 -27.64
N ARG A 43 -39.18 -7.74 -28.23
CA ARG A 43 -39.48 -7.45 -29.63
C ARG A 43 -39.63 -5.94 -29.86
N ARG A 44 -40.32 -5.26 -28.97
CA ARG A 44 -40.53 -3.81 -29.02
C ARG A 44 -39.18 -3.04 -28.86
N LEU A 45 -38.39 -3.43 -27.89
CA LEU A 45 -37.05 -2.83 -27.68
C LEU A 45 -36.18 -2.98 -28.94
N ARG A 46 -36.17 -4.19 -29.53
CA ARG A 46 -35.41 -4.42 -30.76
C ARG A 46 -35.93 -3.56 -31.92
N GLN A 47 -37.21 -3.44 -32.09
CA GLN A 47 -37.80 -2.61 -33.13
C GLN A 47 -37.42 -1.13 -32.94
N ALA A 48 -37.49 -0.59 -31.75
CA ALA A 48 -37.13 0.79 -31.46
C ALA A 48 -35.61 1.03 -31.68
N TYR A 49 -34.74 0.05 -31.33
CA TYR A 49 -33.31 0.12 -31.60
C TYR A 49 -33.03 0.09 -33.11
N ASP A 50 -33.66 -0.82 -33.84
CA ASP A 50 -33.45 -0.95 -35.29
C ASP A 50 -33.92 0.33 -36.03
N GLU A 51 -35.06 0.93 -35.66
CA GLU A 51 -35.55 2.21 -36.19
C GLU A 51 -34.60 3.38 -35.93
N TRP A 52 -34.14 3.49 -34.69
CA TRP A 52 -33.16 4.49 -34.30
C TRP A 52 -31.83 4.31 -35.06
N ARG A 53 -31.35 3.08 -35.17
CA ARG A 53 -30.10 2.75 -35.86
C ARG A 53 -30.16 3.03 -37.36
N GLU A 54 -31.26 2.71 -38.00
CA GLU A 54 -31.50 3.01 -39.42
C GLU A 54 -31.51 4.53 -39.63
N ALA A 55 -32.22 5.29 -38.78
CA ALA A 55 -32.22 6.75 -38.84
C ALA A 55 -30.83 7.37 -38.67
N LEU A 56 -29.99 6.80 -37.79
CA LEU A 56 -28.62 7.23 -37.59
C LEU A 56 -27.74 6.97 -38.82
N GLU A 57 -27.88 5.81 -39.46
CA GLU A 57 -27.10 5.44 -40.66
C GLU A 57 -27.54 6.23 -41.91
N LEU A 58 -28.80 6.63 -42.00
CA LEU A 58 -29.36 7.39 -43.11
C LEU A 58 -29.31 8.92 -42.90
N GLU A 59 -28.79 9.41 -41.78
CA GLU A 59 -28.82 10.82 -41.36
C GLU A 59 -30.24 11.43 -41.47
N ASP A 60 -31.25 10.69 -40.99
CA ASP A 60 -32.66 11.08 -41.10
C ASP A 60 -32.91 12.44 -40.42
N PRO A 61 -33.68 13.36 -41.02
CA PRO A 61 -34.04 14.64 -40.40
C PRO A 61 -34.76 14.51 -39.04
N GLN A 62 -35.40 13.38 -38.77
CA GLN A 62 -36.08 13.08 -37.51
C GLN A 62 -35.19 12.35 -36.49
N LEU A 63 -33.87 12.27 -36.73
CA LEU A 63 -32.92 11.56 -35.86
C LEU A 63 -32.97 12.03 -34.39
N GLU A 64 -33.12 13.34 -34.13
CA GLU A 64 -33.18 13.86 -32.76
C GLU A 64 -34.45 13.40 -32.02
N GLU A 65 -35.59 13.34 -32.71
CA GLU A 65 -36.83 12.83 -32.13
C GLU A 65 -36.77 11.32 -31.89
N LEU A 66 -36.24 10.56 -32.86
CA LEU A 66 -36.08 9.12 -32.75
C LEU A 66 -35.03 8.75 -31.66
N HIS A 67 -33.98 9.54 -31.53
CA HIS A 67 -32.97 9.36 -30.46
C HIS A 67 -33.58 9.54 -29.07
N SER A 68 -34.34 10.62 -28.88
CA SER A 68 -35.06 10.87 -27.62
C SER A 68 -36.09 9.78 -27.31
N ALA A 69 -36.83 9.34 -28.35
CA ALA A 69 -37.82 8.26 -28.22
C ALA A 69 -37.20 6.91 -27.89
N TRP A 70 -36.01 6.61 -28.46
CA TRP A 70 -35.24 5.41 -28.15
C TRP A 70 -34.77 5.40 -26.67
N ILE A 71 -34.18 6.51 -26.20
CA ILE A 71 -33.74 6.64 -24.80
C ILE A 71 -34.95 6.54 -23.85
N ASP A 72 -36.07 7.19 -24.19
CA ASP A 72 -37.29 7.12 -23.38
C ASP A 72 -37.88 5.70 -23.32
N GLU A 73 -37.85 4.95 -24.42
CA GLU A 73 -38.32 3.54 -24.43
C GLU A 73 -37.49 2.69 -23.45
N VAL A 74 -36.17 2.90 -23.37
CA VAL A 74 -35.31 2.16 -22.43
C VAL A 74 -35.61 2.59 -20.98
N LEU A 75 -35.61 3.89 -20.68
CA LEU A 75 -35.76 4.39 -19.32
C LEU A 75 -37.19 4.18 -18.79
N SER A 76 -38.21 4.58 -19.57
CA SER A 76 -39.59 4.59 -19.08
C SER A 76 -40.17 3.19 -19.05
N ARG A 77 -39.91 2.31 -20.04
CA ARG A 77 -40.61 1.02 -20.22
C ARG A 77 -39.74 -0.20 -19.94
N VAL A 78 -38.47 -0.20 -20.32
CA VAL A 78 -37.60 -1.35 -20.07
C VAL A 78 -37.13 -1.35 -18.62
N LEU A 79 -36.67 -0.21 -18.12
CA LEU A 79 -36.32 -0.02 -16.71
C LEU A 79 -37.50 0.29 -15.80
N GLU A 80 -38.67 0.51 -16.38
CA GLU A 80 -39.97 0.72 -15.72
C GLU A 80 -40.00 2.02 -14.86
N PHE A 81 -39.19 3.04 -15.18
CA PHE A 81 -39.18 4.28 -14.39
C PHE A 81 -40.42 5.16 -14.57
N ASP A 82 -41.15 5.01 -15.70
CA ASP A 82 -42.36 5.80 -16.00
C ASP A 82 -43.31 4.98 -16.92
N ASP A 83 -43.57 3.71 -16.56
CA ASP A 83 -44.40 2.81 -17.38
C ASP A 83 -45.91 3.24 -17.46
N ASP A 84 -46.37 3.98 -16.45
CA ASP A 84 -47.73 4.53 -16.39
C ASP A 84 -47.87 5.95 -16.93
N GLY A 85 -46.75 6.61 -17.29
CA GLY A 85 -46.67 7.94 -17.88
C GLY A 85 -47.07 9.10 -16.95
N LYS A 86 -47.05 8.89 -15.64
CA LYS A 86 -47.37 9.93 -14.66
C LYS A 86 -46.18 10.82 -14.26
N GLY A 87 -44.94 10.35 -14.46
CA GLY A 87 -43.74 11.08 -14.10
C GLY A 87 -43.49 11.17 -12.60
N ASP A 88 -44.04 10.23 -11.82
CA ASP A 88 -43.90 10.25 -10.34
C ASP A 88 -42.47 9.94 -9.93
N VAL A 89 -41.80 8.98 -10.53
CA VAL A 89 -40.46 8.52 -10.22
C VAL A 89 -39.40 9.13 -11.11
N LEU A 90 -39.63 9.16 -12.45
CA LEU A 90 -38.71 9.74 -13.43
C LEU A 90 -39.03 11.22 -13.64
N LYS A 91 -38.23 12.10 -13.09
CA LYS A 91 -38.36 13.54 -13.27
C LYS A 91 -37.63 13.99 -14.54
N ARG A 92 -38.26 14.92 -15.29
CA ARG A 92 -37.79 15.47 -16.56
C ARG A 92 -36.98 16.76 -16.34
N GLU A 93 -36.29 17.21 -17.38
CA GLU A 93 -35.34 18.33 -17.39
C GLU A 93 -35.87 19.60 -16.68
N GLU A 94 -37.10 20.04 -16.92
CA GLU A 94 -37.69 21.24 -16.31
C GLU A 94 -37.74 21.15 -14.79
N TRP A 95 -38.07 19.97 -14.24
CA TRP A 95 -38.09 19.72 -12.83
C TRP A 95 -36.65 19.66 -12.29
N CYS A 96 -35.72 18.96 -12.98
CA CYS A 96 -34.32 18.84 -12.59
C CYS A 96 -33.63 20.21 -12.52
N ARG A 97 -33.84 21.06 -13.52
CA ARG A 97 -33.33 22.43 -13.59
C ARG A 97 -33.78 23.28 -12.42
N SER A 98 -34.99 23.07 -11.88
CA SER A 98 -35.52 23.85 -10.77
C SER A 98 -35.15 23.31 -9.41
N HIS A 99 -34.94 21.99 -9.24
CA HIS A 99 -34.73 21.32 -7.95
C HIS A 99 -33.35 20.71 -7.76
N LEU A 100 -32.63 20.32 -8.82
CA LEU A 100 -31.36 19.64 -8.78
C LEU A 100 -30.23 20.48 -9.44
N LYS A 101 -30.26 21.80 -9.20
CA LYS A 101 -29.26 22.71 -9.74
C LYS A 101 -28.06 22.80 -8.81
N SER A 102 -26.87 22.53 -9.33
CA SER A 102 -25.60 22.72 -8.66
C SER A 102 -24.76 23.78 -9.34
N VAL A 103 -24.09 24.59 -8.52
CA VAL A 103 -23.09 25.56 -9.00
C VAL A 103 -21.71 24.99 -8.72
N LEU A 104 -20.89 24.83 -9.76
CA LEU A 104 -19.50 24.38 -9.67
C LEU A 104 -18.59 25.61 -9.72
N PRO A 105 -18.21 26.21 -8.56
CA PRO A 105 -17.55 27.52 -8.50
C PRO A 105 -16.18 27.53 -9.20
N ASP A 106 -15.44 26.42 -9.10
CA ASP A 106 -14.08 26.34 -9.66
C ASP A 106 -14.08 26.26 -11.18
N GLN A 107 -15.15 25.72 -11.78
CA GLN A 107 -15.36 25.63 -13.23
C GLN A 107 -16.15 26.82 -13.77
N GLY A 108 -16.85 27.56 -12.91
CA GLY A 108 -17.71 28.68 -13.29
C GLY A 108 -18.98 28.27 -14.01
N VAL A 109 -19.40 27.01 -13.90
CA VAL A 109 -20.52 26.38 -14.62
C VAL A 109 -21.66 26.05 -13.67
N VAL A 110 -22.87 26.10 -14.18
CA VAL A 110 -24.08 25.68 -13.46
C VAL A 110 -24.58 24.38 -14.09
N GLU A 111 -24.63 23.31 -13.29
CA GLU A 111 -24.99 21.95 -13.75
C GLU A 111 -26.31 21.48 -13.14
N TYR A 112 -27.02 20.67 -13.91
CA TYR A 112 -28.22 19.91 -13.49
C TYR A 112 -28.37 18.69 -14.41
N PRO A 113 -28.94 17.56 -13.91
CA PRO A 113 -29.17 16.38 -14.77
C PRO A 113 -30.33 16.61 -15.76
N ASP A 114 -30.29 15.93 -16.92
CA ASP A 114 -31.40 15.97 -17.88
C ASP A 114 -32.62 15.25 -17.32
N LEU A 115 -32.42 14.13 -16.64
CA LEU A 115 -33.43 13.33 -15.99
C LEU A 115 -32.95 12.88 -14.61
N ALA A 116 -33.85 12.56 -13.69
CA ALA A 116 -33.52 11.99 -12.39
C ALA A 116 -34.56 11.00 -11.90
N VAL A 117 -34.09 9.89 -11.30
CA VAL A 117 -34.96 8.97 -10.56
C VAL A 117 -34.99 9.43 -9.12
N VAL A 118 -36.17 9.67 -8.56
CA VAL A 118 -36.33 10.21 -7.21
C VAL A 118 -37.26 9.35 -6.36
N ASP A 119 -37.05 9.43 -5.01
CA ASP A 119 -37.97 8.85 -4.05
C ASP A 119 -38.92 9.94 -3.52
N GLU A 120 -40.16 9.93 -3.98
CA GLU A 120 -41.18 10.88 -3.53
C GLU A 120 -41.54 10.75 -2.06
N GLN A 121 -41.36 9.58 -1.47
CA GLN A 121 -41.62 9.35 -0.04
C GLN A 121 -40.56 9.94 0.85
N GLN A 122 -39.36 10.20 0.32
CA GLN A 122 -38.23 10.83 1.00
C GLN A 122 -37.92 12.25 0.48
N ASP A 123 -38.93 13.07 0.33
CA ASP A 123 -38.81 14.49 -0.09
C ASP A 123 -38.11 14.65 -1.46
N ASN A 124 -38.46 13.78 -2.40
CA ASN A 124 -37.86 13.73 -3.75
C ASN A 124 -36.33 13.56 -3.75
N LYS A 125 -35.80 12.79 -2.81
CA LYS A 125 -34.37 12.47 -2.76
C LYS A 125 -33.92 11.81 -4.07
N PRO A 126 -32.86 12.33 -4.75
CA PRO A 126 -32.37 11.72 -5.97
C PRO A 126 -31.67 10.39 -5.66
N LEU A 127 -32.06 9.35 -6.41
CA LEU A 127 -31.49 8.00 -6.34
C LEU A 127 -30.57 7.69 -7.53
N LEU A 128 -30.86 8.29 -8.71
CA LEU A 128 -30.06 8.15 -9.92
C LEU A 128 -30.16 9.44 -10.73
N LEU A 129 -29.04 10.02 -11.11
CA LEU A 129 -28.95 11.16 -12.02
C LEU A 129 -28.69 10.67 -13.44
N ILE A 130 -29.30 11.27 -14.44
CA ILE A 130 -29.19 10.81 -15.84
C ILE A 130 -28.83 11.98 -16.75
N HIS A 131 -27.80 11.79 -17.60
CA HIS A 131 -27.44 12.68 -18.70
C HIS A 131 -27.51 11.95 -20.03
N THR A 132 -28.07 12.63 -21.02
CA THR A 132 -28.22 12.13 -22.39
C THR A 132 -27.34 12.93 -23.34
N TYR A 133 -26.62 12.23 -24.21
CA TYR A 133 -25.70 12.82 -25.18
C TYR A 133 -26.09 12.44 -26.61
N LYS A 134 -25.68 13.22 -27.60
CA LYS A 134 -25.86 12.89 -29.00
C LYS A 134 -25.13 11.61 -29.38
N PRO A 135 -25.60 10.86 -30.39
CA PRO A 135 -25.02 9.56 -30.77
C PRO A 135 -23.55 9.55 -31.12
N ASN A 136 -22.98 10.68 -31.56
CA ASN A 136 -21.59 10.85 -31.94
C ASN A 136 -20.66 11.26 -30.80
N VAL A 137 -21.17 11.41 -29.57
CA VAL A 137 -20.38 11.78 -28.41
C VAL A 137 -19.89 10.52 -27.70
N GLU A 138 -18.58 10.36 -27.59
CA GLU A 138 -17.96 9.32 -26.77
C GLU A 138 -17.95 9.75 -25.31
N LEU A 139 -18.43 8.88 -24.41
CA LEU A 139 -18.65 9.23 -22.99
C LEU A 139 -17.36 9.38 -22.17
N GLU A 140 -16.26 8.82 -22.66
CA GLU A 140 -14.94 8.89 -22.02
C GLU A 140 -13.97 9.87 -22.73
N SER A 141 -14.37 10.42 -23.86
CA SER A 141 -13.55 11.38 -24.61
C SER A 141 -13.77 12.80 -24.11
N THR A 142 -12.70 13.61 -24.18
CA THR A 142 -12.71 14.98 -23.71
C THR A 142 -13.59 15.87 -24.61
N VAL A 143 -14.54 16.57 -24.01
CA VAL A 143 -15.44 17.50 -24.67
C VAL A 143 -15.34 18.88 -24.03
N LYS A 144 -15.41 19.94 -24.84
CA LYS A 144 -15.45 21.32 -24.34
C LYS A 144 -16.90 21.72 -24.07
N TYR A 145 -17.23 21.98 -22.79
CA TYR A 145 -18.55 22.40 -22.34
C TYR A 145 -18.48 23.73 -21.60
N GLU A 146 -19.11 24.78 -22.13
CA GLU A 146 -19.14 26.16 -21.54
C GLU A 146 -17.80 26.68 -21.01
N GLY A 147 -16.68 26.29 -21.65
CA GLY A 147 -15.34 26.70 -21.22
C GLY A 147 -14.62 25.66 -20.35
N TRP A 148 -15.34 24.69 -19.82
CA TRP A 148 -14.81 23.56 -19.08
C TRP A 148 -14.44 22.41 -20.03
N ILE A 149 -13.20 21.92 -19.97
CA ILE A 149 -12.69 20.80 -20.76
C ILE A 149 -12.71 19.58 -19.86
N THR A 150 -13.64 18.66 -20.12
CA THR A 150 -13.86 17.46 -19.27
C THR A 150 -14.48 16.33 -20.11
N THR A 151 -14.49 15.11 -19.58
CA THR A 151 -15.25 14.01 -20.16
C THR A 151 -16.70 14.03 -19.67
N PRO A 152 -17.67 13.52 -20.45
CA PRO A 152 -19.02 13.29 -19.95
C PRO A 152 -19.06 12.48 -18.65
N ALA A 153 -18.19 11.48 -18.50
CA ALA A 153 -18.08 10.65 -17.33
C ALA A 153 -17.65 11.46 -16.08
N ASP A 154 -16.58 12.26 -16.19
CA ASP A 154 -16.10 13.09 -15.07
C ASP A 154 -17.11 14.20 -14.71
N ARG A 155 -17.80 14.77 -15.70
CA ARG A 155 -18.88 15.74 -15.46
C ARG A 155 -19.99 15.15 -14.60
N MET A 156 -20.42 13.89 -14.89
CA MET A 156 -21.42 13.20 -14.07
C MET A 156 -20.91 12.93 -12.65
N VAL A 157 -19.64 12.57 -12.48
CA VAL A 157 -19.03 12.36 -11.15
C VAL A 157 -19.13 13.64 -10.31
N GLN A 158 -18.77 14.79 -10.86
CA GLN A 158 -18.86 16.08 -10.17
C GLN A 158 -20.31 16.42 -9.79
N LEU A 159 -21.23 16.19 -10.72
CA LEU A 159 -22.66 16.42 -10.47
C LEU A 159 -23.20 15.51 -9.36
N CYS A 160 -22.87 14.22 -9.40
CA CYS A 160 -23.27 13.25 -8.38
C CYS A 160 -22.78 13.67 -6.99
N ARG A 161 -21.52 14.08 -6.87
CA ARG A 161 -20.91 14.50 -5.60
C ARG A 161 -21.52 15.80 -5.08
N SER A 162 -21.74 16.78 -5.95
CA SER A 162 -22.29 18.07 -5.58
C SER A 162 -23.74 17.99 -5.11
N LEU A 163 -24.55 17.07 -5.67
CA LEU A 163 -25.95 16.83 -5.28
C LEU A 163 -26.10 15.75 -4.20
N GLY A 164 -25.02 15.12 -3.76
CA GLY A 164 -25.06 14.04 -2.77
C GLY A 164 -25.74 12.76 -3.27
N CYS A 165 -25.85 12.54 -4.60
CA CYS A 165 -26.40 11.35 -5.22
C CYS A 165 -25.28 10.46 -5.73
N ARG A 166 -25.11 9.27 -5.16
CA ARG A 166 -23.98 8.38 -5.47
C ARG A 166 -23.99 7.82 -6.90
N LEU A 167 -25.18 7.64 -7.50
CA LEU A 167 -25.34 6.96 -8.78
C LEU A 167 -25.66 7.93 -9.91
N GLY A 168 -24.97 7.77 -11.05
CA GLY A 168 -25.21 8.45 -12.31
C GLY A 168 -25.37 7.47 -13.47
N LEU A 169 -26.15 7.83 -14.48
CA LEU A 169 -26.30 7.08 -15.73
C LEU A 169 -26.08 8.03 -16.91
N LEU A 170 -25.15 7.67 -17.77
CA LEU A 170 -24.87 8.39 -19.01
C LEU A 170 -25.30 7.56 -20.21
N THR A 171 -25.84 8.18 -21.24
CA THR A 171 -26.11 7.47 -22.49
C THR A 171 -25.99 8.37 -23.69
N ASN A 172 -25.49 7.82 -24.79
CA ASN A 172 -25.56 8.36 -26.14
C ASN A 172 -26.48 7.53 -27.06
N GLY A 173 -27.33 6.68 -26.45
CA GLY A 173 -28.19 5.74 -27.12
C GLY A 173 -27.58 4.39 -27.45
N GLU A 174 -26.30 4.33 -27.80
CA GLU A 174 -25.55 3.08 -28.03
C GLU A 174 -24.86 2.58 -26.75
N CYS A 175 -24.09 3.46 -26.06
CA CYS A 175 -23.44 3.19 -24.80
C CYS A 175 -24.32 3.64 -23.63
N TRP A 176 -24.45 2.79 -22.62
CA TRP A 176 -25.15 3.03 -21.36
C TRP A 176 -24.16 2.83 -20.21
N MET A 177 -23.69 3.92 -19.66
CA MET A 177 -22.64 3.92 -18.64
C MET A 177 -23.21 4.26 -17.27
N LEU A 178 -23.16 3.30 -16.35
CA LEU A 178 -23.43 3.53 -14.93
C LEU A 178 -22.18 4.07 -14.24
N VAL A 179 -22.36 5.14 -13.48
CA VAL A 179 -21.32 5.78 -12.66
C VAL A 179 -21.65 5.56 -11.19
N ASP A 180 -20.72 5.00 -10.43
CA ASP A 180 -20.74 4.97 -8.97
C ASP A 180 -19.71 5.98 -8.45
N ALA A 181 -20.18 7.08 -7.87
CA ALA A 181 -19.35 8.24 -7.45
C ALA A 181 -19.41 8.49 -5.94
N PRO A 182 -18.86 7.59 -5.09
CA PRO A 182 -18.82 7.80 -3.67
C PRO A 182 -17.89 8.98 -3.34
N VAL A 183 -18.25 9.78 -2.32
CA VAL A 183 -17.42 10.90 -1.87
C VAL A 183 -16.19 10.36 -1.14
N GLY A 184 -15.00 10.83 -1.52
CA GLY A 184 -13.73 10.45 -0.88
C GLY A 184 -13.24 9.04 -1.17
N ALA A 185 -13.93 8.29 -2.04
CA ALA A 185 -13.57 6.95 -2.47
C ALA A 185 -13.46 6.85 -4.00
N VAL A 186 -13.00 5.71 -4.50
CA VAL A 186 -12.78 5.48 -5.92
C VAL A 186 -14.10 5.44 -6.68
N THR A 187 -14.17 6.19 -7.77
CA THR A 187 -15.29 6.16 -8.72
C THR A 187 -15.21 4.94 -9.62
N SER A 188 -16.33 4.34 -9.97
CA SER A 188 -16.38 3.27 -10.96
C SER A 188 -17.35 3.55 -12.09
N PHE A 189 -17.01 3.00 -13.25
CA PHE A 189 -17.79 3.10 -14.46
C PHE A 189 -18.08 1.70 -14.99
N SER A 190 -19.30 1.47 -15.47
CA SER A 190 -19.66 0.21 -16.12
C SER A 190 -20.55 0.49 -17.31
N SER A 191 -20.14 0.01 -18.49
CA SER A 191 -20.74 0.36 -19.78
C SER A 191 -21.35 -0.86 -20.46
N TRP A 192 -22.63 -0.74 -20.82
CA TRP A 192 -23.36 -1.68 -21.64
C TRP A 192 -23.58 -1.09 -23.04
N TYR A 193 -23.52 -1.94 -24.06
CA TYR A 193 -23.73 -1.53 -25.44
C TYR A 193 -25.03 -2.11 -25.98
N ALA A 194 -25.92 -1.25 -26.47
CA ALA A 194 -27.27 -1.65 -26.99
C ALA A 194 -27.18 -2.64 -28.13
N ARG A 195 -26.14 -2.56 -28.99
CA ARG A 195 -25.91 -3.53 -30.08
C ARG A 195 -25.80 -4.97 -29.60
N LEU A 196 -25.27 -5.19 -28.38
CA LEU A 196 -25.10 -6.52 -27.82
C LEU A 196 -26.38 -7.12 -27.27
N TRP A 197 -27.40 -6.32 -26.96
CA TRP A 197 -28.61 -6.78 -26.31
C TRP A 197 -29.44 -7.76 -27.16
N SER A 198 -29.33 -7.70 -28.48
CA SER A 198 -29.97 -8.65 -29.38
C SER A 198 -29.15 -9.91 -29.63
N GLN A 199 -27.82 -9.82 -29.58
CA GLN A 199 -26.90 -10.92 -29.83
C GLN A 199 -26.65 -11.73 -28.56
N GLU A 200 -26.41 -11.03 -27.43
CA GLU A 200 -26.13 -11.58 -26.11
C GLU A 200 -27.19 -11.11 -25.09
N PRO A 201 -28.40 -11.72 -25.09
CA PRO A 201 -29.52 -11.28 -24.26
C PRO A 201 -29.21 -11.24 -22.74
N ILE A 202 -28.18 -11.94 -22.28
CA ILE A 202 -27.77 -11.95 -20.87
C ILE A 202 -27.29 -10.58 -20.42
N THR A 203 -26.70 -9.77 -21.32
CA THR A 203 -26.26 -8.40 -20.99
C THR A 203 -27.42 -7.47 -20.74
N LEU A 204 -28.52 -7.59 -21.53
CA LEU A 204 -29.77 -6.87 -21.28
C LEU A 204 -30.44 -7.30 -19.97
N GLN A 205 -30.43 -8.61 -19.67
CA GLN A 205 -31.00 -9.10 -18.42
C GLN A 205 -30.26 -8.51 -17.22
N ALA A 206 -28.91 -8.50 -17.26
CA ALA A 206 -28.10 -7.89 -16.22
C ALA A 206 -28.38 -6.39 -16.08
N PHE A 207 -28.46 -5.65 -17.19
CA PHE A 207 -28.75 -4.23 -17.21
C PHE A 207 -30.10 -3.92 -16.52
N VAL A 208 -31.13 -4.66 -16.85
CA VAL A 208 -32.49 -4.48 -16.26
C VAL A 208 -32.53 -4.89 -14.78
N HIS A 209 -31.82 -5.94 -14.39
CA HIS A 209 -31.80 -6.36 -12.99
C HIS A 209 -31.05 -5.38 -12.09
N LEU A 210 -30.02 -4.72 -12.61
CA LEU A 210 -29.21 -3.78 -11.85
C LEU A 210 -29.81 -2.38 -11.82
N LEU A 211 -30.43 -1.94 -12.94
CA LEU A 211 -30.92 -0.56 -13.12
C LEU A 211 -32.45 -0.42 -13.18
N GLY A 212 -33.22 -1.52 -13.18
CA GLY A 212 -34.66 -1.47 -13.15
C GLY A 212 -35.22 -0.86 -11.85
N ILE A 213 -36.41 -0.25 -11.92
CA ILE A 213 -37.06 0.47 -10.82
C ILE A 213 -37.03 -0.31 -9.48
N ARG A 214 -37.23 -1.61 -9.54
CA ARG A 214 -37.27 -2.48 -8.33
C ARG A 214 -36.00 -2.38 -7.52
N ARG A 215 -34.83 -2.18 -8.13
CA ARG A 215 -33.51 -2.10 -7.44
C ARG A 215 -33.35 -0.84 -6.60
N PHE A 216 -34.08 0.21 -6.90
CA PHE A 216 -34.05 1.47 -6.15
C PHE A 216 -35.02 1.49 -4.96
N PHE A 217 -36.02 0.65 -4.96
CA PHE A 217 -37.11 0.61 -3.96
C PHE A 217 -37.17 -0.71 -3.17
N VAL A 218 -36.04 -1.41 -3.05
CA VAL A 218 -35.79 -2.52 -2.13
C VAL A 218 -35.19 -2.02 -0.81
N ASP A 219 -35.02 -2.91 0.16
CA ASP A 219 -34.33 -2.59 1.42
C ASP A 219 -32.92 -2.01 1.14
N GLU A 220 -32.46 -1.05 1.96
CA GLU A 220 -31.19 -0.34 1.75
C GLU A 220 -29.99 -1.29 1.58
N SER A 221 -29.98 -2.44 2.26
CA SER A 221 -28.94 -3.47 2.15
C SER A 221 -28.90 -4.19 0.81
N GLU A 222 -29.95 -4.10 0.00
CA GLU A 222 -30.05 -4.70 -1.33
C GLU A 222 -29.96 -3.68 -2.47
N GLN A 223 -29.90 -2.39 -2.17
CA GLN A 223 -29.69 -1.35 -3.19
C GLN A 223 -28.28 -1.38 -3.76
N LEU A 224 -28.09 -0.89 -5.00
CA LEU A 224 -26.80 -0.90 -5.69
C LEU A 224 -25.62 -0.36 -4.86
N PRO A 225 -25.73 0.79 -4.16
CA PRO A 225 -24.63 1.29 -3.33
C PRO A 225 -24.16 0.29 -2.26
N ALA A 226 -25.11 -0.40 -1.60
CA ALA A 226 -24.78 -1.41 -0.60
C ALA A 226 -24.19 -2.68 -1.22
N LEU A 227 -24.61 -3.05 -2.43
CA LEU A 227 -24.02 -4.19 -3.16
C LEU A 227 -22.60 -3.89 -3.63
N PHE A 228 -22.29 -2.64 -4.02
CA PHE A 228 -20.93 -2.22 -4.31
C PHE A 228 -20.07 -2.30 -3.05
N ASP A 229 -20.54 -1.77 -1.92
CA ASP A 229 -19.80 -1.83 -0.65
C ASP A 229 -19.61 -3.27 -0.14
N ALA A 230 -20.59 -4.15 -0.35
CA ALA A 230 -20.47 -5.57 -0.04
C ALA A 230 -19.43 -6.27 -0.96
N SER A 231 -19.36 -5.88 -2.23
CA SER A 231 -18.44 -6.45 -3.22
C SER A 231 -16.98 -6.10 -2.93
N LEU A 232 -16.70 -4.94 -2.34
CA LEU A 232 -15.36 -4.56 -1.92
C LEU A 232 -14.74 -5.57 -0.93
N LYS A 233 -15.55 -6.28 -0.15
CA LYS A 233 -15.09 -7.30 0.81
C LYS A 233 -14.57 -8.59 0.16
N TYR A 234 -14.90 -8.84 -1.11
CA TYR A 234 -14.50 -10.05 -1.84
C TYR A 234 -13.25 -9.87 -2.73
N GLN A 235 -12.59 -8.73 -2.63
CA GLN A 235 -11.41 -8.43 -3.45
C GLN A 235 -10.13 -9.19 -3.00
N ASP A 236 -10.12 -9.83 -1.83
CA ASP A 236 -8.95 -10.55 -1.29
C ASP A 236 -8.47 -11.71 -2.18
N GLU A 237 -9.37 -12.40 -2.90
CA GLU A 237 -8.98 -13.50 -3.81
C GLU A 237 -8.24 -13.01 -5.06
N VAL A 238 -8.61 -11.84 -5.56
CA VAL A 238 -7.95 -11.18 -6.68
C VAL A 238 -6.53 -10.79 -6.28
N THR A 239 -6.38 -10.27 -5.07
CA THR A 239 -5.12 -9.78 -4.52
C THR A 239 -4.09 -10.90 -4.31
N ASP A 240 -4.52 -12.07 -3.81
CA ASP A 240 -3.65 -13.24 -3.64
C ASP A 240 -3.09 -13.74 -4.98
N ALA A 241 -3.94 -13.82 -6.01
CA ALA A 241 -3.52 -14.31 -7.33
C ALA A 241 -2.62 -13.29 -8.04
N LEU A 242 -2.88 -11.99 -7.87
CA LEU A 242 -2.03 -10.93 -8.38
C LEU A 242 -0.64 -10.99 -7.74
N GLY A 243 -0.56 -11.24 -6.42
CA GLY A 243 0.71 -11.43 -5.71
C GLY A 243 1.55 -12.57 -6.28
N GLU A 244 0.94 -13.71 -6.64
CA GLU A 244 1.66 -14.82 -7.31
C GLU A 244 2.16 -14.45 -8.71
N GLN A 245 1.39 -13.68 -9.49
CA GLN A 245 1.78 -13.21 -10.82
C GLN A 245 2.96 -12.24 -10.75
N VAL A 246 2.90 -11.25 -9.86
CA VAL A 246 3.98 -10.28 -9.64
C VAL A 246 5.25 -10.96 -9.16
N CYS A 247 5.14 -11.97 -8.28
CA CYS A 247 6.29 -12.76 -7.83
C CYS A 247 7.00 -13.44 -9.00
N ARG A 248 6.25 -14.07 -9.94
CA ARG A 248 6.83 -14.70 -11.14
C ARG A 248 7.50 -13.67 -12.05
N ALA A 249 6.92 -12.49 -12.19
CA ALA A 249 7.51 -11.43 -12.99
C ALA A 249 8.84 -10.95 -12.41
N VAL A 250 8.92 -10.77 -11.08
CA VAL A 250 10.16 -10.44 -10.37
C VAL A 250 11.22 -11.53 -10.58
N GLU A 251 10.86 -12.81 -10.47
CA GLU A 251 11.77 -13.93 -10.74
C GLU A 251 12.37 -13.84 -12.15
N VAL A 252 11.54 -13.61 -13.17
CA VAL A 252 11.99 -13.51 -14.57
C VAL A 252 12.85 -12.27 -14.79
N LEU A 253 12.55 -11.15 -14.14
CA LEU A 253 13.39 -9.95 -14.21
C LEU A 253 14.78 -10.21 -13.63
N ILE A 254 14.88 -10.85 -12.45
CA ILE A 254 16.16 -11.23 -11.83
C ILE A 254 16.95 -12.18 -12.72
N GLN A 255 16.29 -13.17 -13.34
CA GLN A 255 16.95 -14.07 -14.29
C GLN A 255 17.46 -13.33 -15.55
N SER A 256 16.71 -12.34 -16.04
CA SER A 256 17.13 -11.51 -17.18
C SER A 256 18.33 -10.62 -16.81
N LEU A 257 18.35 -10.06 -15.60
CA LEU A 257 19.49 -9.31 -15.07
C LEU A 257 20.72 -10.21 -14.90
N ASP A 258 20.54 -11.41 -14.35
CA ASP A 258 21.61 -12.41 -14.19
C ASP A 258 22.22 -12.82 -15.54
N LYS A 259 21.38 -13.02 -16.57
CA LYS A 259 21.85 -13.31 -17.92
C LYS A 259 22.63 -12.16 -18.52
N ALA A 260 22.15 -10.91 -18.35
CA ALA A 260 22.86 -9.72 -18.82
C ALA A 260 24.23 -9.54 -18.12
N ASP A 261 24.34 -9.94 -16.84
CA ASP A 261 25.58 -9.97 -16.07
C ASP A 261 26.54 -11.06 -16.57
N GLN A 262 26.01 -12.26 -16.87
CA GLN A 262 26.79 -13.35 -17.48
C GLN A 262 27.38 -12.94 -18.83
N ASP A 263 26.58 -12.31 -19.69
CA ASP A 263 27.00 -11.82 -21.02
C ASP A 263 28.06 -10.72 -20.92
N ARG A 264 28.20 -10.07 -19.77
CA ARG A 264 29.22 -9.06 -19.42
C ARG A 264 30.33 -9.60 -18.51
N ASN A 265 30.60 -10.89 -18.53
CA ASN A 265 31.63 -11.56 -17.72
C ASN A 265 31.49 -11.35 -16.21
N ARG A 266 30.26 -11.18 -15.69
CA ARG A 266 29.97 -10.94 -14.28
C ARG A 266 30.53 -9.63 -13.69
N GLU A 267 30.76 -8.64 -14.56
CA GLU A 267 31.24 -7.32 -14.13
C GLU A 267 30.13 -6.39 -13.64
N LEU A 268 28.92 -6.54 -14.19
CA LEU A 268 27.79 -5.62 -13.92
C LEU A 268 27.30 -5.70 -12.46
N LEU A 269 27.16 -6.91 -11.94
CA LEU A 269 26.61 -7.18 -10.60
C LEU A 269 27.74 -7.56 -9.58
N HIS A 270 28.99 -7.25 -9.88
CA HIS A 270 30.14 -7.61 -9.01
C HIS A 270 29.99 -6.97 -7.63
N ASP A 271 29.62 -5.68 -7.55
CA ASP A 271 29.50 -4.90 -6.32
C ASP A 271 28.04 -4.83 -5.79
N VAL A 272 27.14 -5.63 -6.38
CA VAL A 272 25.72 -5.71 -6.02
C VAL A 272 25.48 -6.98 -5.19
N ASN A 273 24.97 -6.80 -3.96
CA ASN A 273 24.62 -7.94 -3.13
C ASN A 273 23.22 -8.48 -3.46
N GLU A 274 22.91 -9.69 -2.99
CA GLU A 274 21.66 -10.38 -3.26
C GLU A 274 20.41 -9.57 -2.80
N THR A 275 20.52 -8.87 -1.69
CA THR A 275 19.44 -8.03 -1.15
C THR A 275 19.21 -6.82 -2.06
N GLU A 276 20.25 -6.11 -2.45
CA GLU A 276 20.20 -4.95 -3.35
C GLU A 276 19.62 -5.31 -4.72
N LEU A 277 19.96 -6.49 -5.27
CA LEU A 277 19.38 -7.00 -6.52
C LEU A 277 17.87 -7.23 -6.39
N TYR A 278 17.44 -7.80 -5.26
CA TYR A 278 16.02 -8.03 -5.01
C TYR A 278 15.25 -6.73 -4.82
N GLU A 279 15.80 -5.79 -4.06
CA GLU A 279 15.27 -4.44 -3.86
C GLU A 279 15.09 -3.70 -5.19
N ALA A 280 16.07 -3.77 -6.08
CA ALA A 280 15.99 -3.15 -7.40
C ALA A 280 14.87 -3.74 -8.28
N ALA A 281 14.73 -5.07 -8.28
CA ALA A 281 13.68 -5.74 -9.05
C ALA A 281 12.28 -5.36 -8.51
N LEU A 282 12.09 -5.29 -7.20
CA LEU A 282 10.85 -4.80 -6.59
C LEU A 282 10.60 -3.33 -6.87
N ALA A 283 11.63 -2.48 -6.83
CA ALA A 283 11.51 -1.07 -7.16
C ALA A 283 11.00 -0.86 -8.59
N VAL A 284 11.47 -1.67 -9.56
CA VAL A 284 10.92 -1.64 -10.93
C VAL A 284 9.42 -1.93 -10.94
N MET A 285 8.97 -2.96 -10.23
CA MET A 285 7.55 -3.28 -10.15
C MET A 285 6.73 -2.17 -9.47
N MET A 286 7.25 -1.59 -8.39
CA MET A 286 6.61 -0.45 -7.71
C MET A 286 6.50 0.78 -8.61
N ARG A 287 7.56 1.08 -9.40
CA ARG A 287 7.55 2.16 -10.42
C ARG A 287 6.45 1.94 -11.44
N LEU A 288 6.30 0.71 -11.95
CA LEU A 288 5.27 0.37 -12.94
C LEU A 288 3.85 0.53 -12.36
N VAL A 289 3.61 0.05 -11.15
CA VAL A 289 2.31 0.21 -10.47
C VAL A 289 1.98 1.68 -10.25
N PHE A 290 2.96 2.45 -9.79
CA PHE A 290 2.78 3.89 -9.63
C PHE A 290 2.39 4.57 -10.95
N LEU A 291 3.14 4.28 -12.03
CA LEU A 291 2.89 4.91 -13.34
C LEU A 291 1.50 4.56 -13.88
N LEU A 292 1.08 3.29 -13.78
CA LEU A 292 -0.27 2.89 -14.17
C LEU A 292 -1.35 3.60 -13.37
N SER A 293 -1.17 3.71 -12.05
CA SER A 293 -2.09 4.47 -11.20
C SER A 293 -2.14 5.95 -11.57
N ALA A 294 -0.98 6.57 -11.82
CA ALA A 294 -0.89 7.97 -12.19
C ALA A 294 -1.47 8.26 -13.59
N GLU A 295 -1.26 7.36 -14.56
CA GLU A 295 -1.88 7.46 -15.89
C GLU A 295 -3.40 7.38 -15.81
N GLU A 296 -3.95 6.39 -15.12
CA GLU A 296 -5.40 6.20 -15.00
C GLU A 296 -6.10 7.30 -14.18
N GLN A 297 -5.38 7.94 -13.26
CA GLN A 297 -5.90 9.08 -12.49
C GLN A 297 -5.78 10.43 -13.23
N GLY A 298 -5.23 10.43 -14.45
CA GLY A 298 -5.05 11.66 -15.24
C GLY A 298 -3.99 12.62 -14.70
N LEU A 299 -3.04 12.11 -13.91
CA LEU A 299 -1.94 12.88 -13.34
C LEU A 299 -0.73 12.98 -14.28
N LEU A 300 -0.63 12.05 -15.22
CA LEU A 300 0.28 12.06 -16.33
C LEU A 300 -0.46 12.47 -17.60
N LEU A 301 0.26 12.82 -18.65
CA LEU A 301 -0.27 13.48 -19.84
C LEU A 301 -0.96 12.52 -20.82
N LEU A 302 -1.80 11.59 -20.35
CA LEU A 302 -2.65 10.80 -21.24
C LEU A 302 -3.58 11.73 -22.03
N GLY A 303 -3.67 11.50 -23.35
CA GLY A 303 -4.33 12.40 -24.30
C GLY A 303 -3.36 13.32 -25.06
N ASP A 304 -2.09 13.39 -24.65
CA ASP A 304 -1.01 14.02 -25.40
C ASP A 304 -0.34 12.98 -26.32
N GLU A 305 -0.34 13.23 -27.63
CA GLU A 305 0.17 12.27 -28.63
C GLU A 305 1.66 11.94 -28.44
N CYS A 306 2.47 12.92 -28.02
CA CYS A 306 3.89 12.73 -27.77
C CYS A 306 4.12 11.84 -26.53
N TYR A 307 3.37 12.08 -25.45
CA TYR A 307 3.45 11.27 -24.23
C TYR A 307 2.96 9.84 -24.48
N GLU A 308 1.80 9.67 -25.09
CA GLU A 308 1.21 8.35 -25.35
C GLU A 308 2.08 7.47 -26.24
N SER A 309 2.64 8.05 -27.29
CA SER A 309 3.48 7.30 -28.24
C SER A 309 4.82 6.88 -27.66
N ASN A 310 5.41 7.67 -26.75
CA ASN A 310 6.82 7.49 -26.35
C ASN A 310 7.02 7.14 -24.86
N TYR A 311 6.12 7.54 -23.98
CA TYR A 311 6.30 7.41 -22.52
C TYR A 311 5.24 6.56 -21.83
N ALA A 312 3.99 6.58 -22.29
CA ALA A 312 2.88 5.90 -21.61
C ALA A 312 3.09 4.39 -21.50
N ILE A 313 2.91 3.87 -20.29
CA ILE A 313 3.09 2.45 -19.97
C ILE A 313 1.92 1.60 -20.49
N SER A 314 0.70 2.14 -20.38
CA SER A 314 -0.51 1.50 -20.91
C SER A 314 -0.43 1.30 -22.42
N THR A 315 0.03 2.31 -23.17
CA THR A 315 0.23 2.24 -24.63
C THR A 315 1.36 1.27 -25.00
N LEU A 316 2.46 1.28 -24.23
CA LEU A 316 3.58 0.34 -24.46
C LEU A 316 3.11 -1.11 -24.39
N ARG A 317 2.30 -1.47 -23.39
CA ARG A 317 1.73 -2.82 -23.27
C ARG A 317 0.92 -3.21 -24.51
N MET A 318 0.04 -2.33 -24.98
CA MET A 318 -0.80 -2.58 -26.16
C MET A 318 0.04 -2.79 -27.42
N GLN A 319 1.08 -1.97 -27.62
CA GLN A 319 2.01 -2.09 -28.75
C GLN A 319 2.76 -3.43 -28.72
N LEU A 320 3.33 -3.80 -27.57
CA LEU A 320 4.05 -5.07 -27.41
C LEU A 320 3.14 -6.28 -27.66
N ARG A 321 1.88 -6.21 -27.27
CA ARG A 321 0.94 -7.32 -27.44
C ARG A 321 0.53 -7.57 -28.90
N GLN A 322 0.69 -6.57 -29.77
CA GLN A 322 0.46 -6.72 -31.21
C GLN A 322 1.63 -7.36 -31.94
N GLU A 323 2.83 -7.39 -31.32
CA GLU A 323 4.02 -7.98 -31.95
C GLU A 323 4.06 -9.51 -31.79
N PRO A 324 4.53 -10.26 -32.80
CA PRO A 324 4.77 -11.69 -32.68
C PRO A 324 5.81 -12.02 -31.61
N SER A 325 5.63 -13.14 -30.90
CA SER A 325 6.49 -13.55 -29.78
C SER A 325 7.98 -13.67 -30.16
N GLU A 326 8.27 -14.08 -31.41
CA GLU A 326 9.63 -14.21 -31.94
C GLU A 326 10.34 -12.85 -32.10
N LEU A 327 9.59 -11.78 -32.41
CA LEU A 327 10.13 -10.42 -32.47
C LEU A 327 10.37 -9.88 -31.07
N LEU A 328 9.46 -10.15 -30.13
CA LEU A 328 9.60 -9.72 -28.74
C LEU A 328 10.85 -10.30 -28.06
N GLU A 329 11.28 -11.53 -28.43
CA GLU A 329 12.50 -12.13 -27.89
C GLU A 329 13.79 -11.49 -28.42
N ARG A 330 13.74 -10.87 -29.61
CA ARG A 330 14.91 -10.32 -30.32
C ARG A 330 15.05 -8.80 -30.21
N ARG A 331 14.09 -8.11 -29.57
CA ARG A 331 14.09 -6.66 -29.39
C ARG A 331 14.26 -6.31 -27.92
N TRP A 332 14.88 -5.14 -27.66
CA TRP A 332 15.23 -4.66 -26.32
C TRP A 332 14.84 -3.20 -26.08
N ASP A 333 14.15 -2.58 -27.03
CA ASP A 333 13.77 -1.17 -27.00
C ASP A 333 12.74 -0.84 -25.90
N ALA A 334 11.88 -1.80 -25.53
CA ALA A 334 10.90 -1.59 -24.47
C ALA A 334 11.54 -1.34 -23.09
N TRP A 335 12.63 -2.02 -22.77
CA TRP A 335 13.37 -1.74 -21.51
C TRP A 335 13.94 -0.33 -21.49
N THR A 336 14.55 0.10 -22.58
CA THR A 336 15.08 1.46 -22.71
C THR A 336 13.99 2.52 -22.59
N ARG A 337 12.80 2.25 -23.15
CA ARG A 337 11.64 3.13 -23.01
C ARG A 337 11.18 3.22 -21.56
N LEU A 338 11.10 2.12 -20.82
CA LEU A 338 10.79 2.15 -19.37
C LEU A 338 11.77 3.01 -18.59
N LEU A 339 13.08 2.82 -18.83
CA LEU A 339 14.12 3.63 -18.16
C LEU A 339 13.99 5.11 -18.49
N SER A 340 13.67 5.46 -19.73
CA SER A 340 13.43 6.84 -20.15
C SER A 340 12.22 7.44 -19.47
N THR A 341 11.14 6.68 -19.32
CA THR A 341 9.94 7.10 -18.58
C THR A 341 10.26 7.31 -17.11
N PHE A 342 11.03 6.42 -16.47
CA PHE A 342 11.44 6.59 -15.06
C PHE A 342 12.26 7.85 -14.85
N ARG A 343 13.21 8.16 -15.76
CA ARG A 343 13.98 9.41 -15.73
C ARG A 343 13.11 10.63 -15.97
N ALA A 344 12.15 10.55 -16.91
CA ALA A 344 11.23 11.64 -17.22
C ALA A 344 10.35 12.00 -16.02
N VAL A 345 9.87 11.00 -15.29
CA VAL A 345 9.10 11.19 -14.06
C VAL A 345 9.96 11.78 -12.93
N TYR A 346 11.19 11.30 -12.78
CA TYR A 346 12.10 11.80 -11.76
C TYR A 346 12.54 13.24 -12.00
N GLY A 347 13.10 13.52 -13.18
CA GLY A 347 13.77 14.79 -13.50
C GLY A 347 12.93 15.76 -14.32
N GLY A 348 11.72 15.35 -14.74
CA GLY A 348 10.89 16.12 -15.65
C GLY A 348 11.36 16.07 -17.11
N VAL A 349 10.52 16.60 -18.00
CA VAL A 349 10.83 16.86 -19.41
C VAL A 349 10.39 18.26 -19.75
N GLU A 350 11.29 19.06 -20.27
CA GLU A 350 11.01 20.41 -20.75
C GLU A 350 11.38 20.51 -22.23
N HIS A 351 10.38 20.35 -23.09
CA HIS A 351 10.50 20.42 -24.55
C HIS A 351 9.34 21.23 -25.12
N GLU A 352 9.48 21.76 -26.35
CA GLU A 352 8.45 22.57 -27.01
C GLU A 352 7.12 21.77 -27.14
N GLU A 353 7.20 20.47 -27.41
CA GLU A 353 6.05 19.59 -27.65
C GLU A 353 5.62 18.78 -26.42
N LEU A 354 6.44 18.70 -25.36
CA LEU A 354 6.12 17.91 -24.17
C LEU A 354 6.66 18.61 -22.92
N ARG A 355 5.79 18.93 -21.98
CA ARG A 355 6.16 19.45 -20.66
C ARG A 355 5.62 18.51 -19.59
N LEU A 356 6.51 17.68 -19.04
CA LEU A 356 6.21 16.81 -17.92
C LEU A 356 6.91 17.38 -16.68
N PRO A 357 6.18 17.75 -15.61
CA PRO A 357 6.82 18.25 -14.39
C PRO A 357 7.64 17.14 -13.73
N ALA A 358 8.78 17.52 -13.13
CA ALA A 358 9.55 16.59 -12.32
C ALA A 358 8.79 16.23 -11.05
N LEU A 359 8.58 14.95 -10.81
CA LEU A 359 7.91 14.47 -9.59
C LEU A 359 8.91 14.15 -8.47
N GLY A 360 10.18 13.87 -8.80
CA GLY A 360 11.21 13.50 -7.83
C GLY A 360 10.99 12.10 -7.24
N SER A 361 11.30 11.92 -5.95
CA SER A 361 11.15 10.69 -5.15
C SER A 361 12.34 9.73 -5.22
N SER A 362 12.70 9.17 -4.05
CA SER A 362 13.70 8.11 -3.94
C SER A 362 13.37 6.87 -4.76
N LEU A 363 12.06 6.57 -4.96
CA LEU A 363 11.61 5.44 -5.77
C LEU A 363 12.08 5.52 -7.22
N PHE A 364 12.05 6.71 -7.84
CA PHE A 364 12.42 6.91 -9.24
C PHE A 364 13.88 7.35 -9.43
N ASP A 365 14.63 7.60 -8.36
CA ASP A 365 16.04 8.03 -8.43
C ASP A 365 16.89 7.03 -9.26
N PRO A 366 17.45 7.47 -10.42
CA PRO A 366 18.26 6.60 -11.26
C PRO A 366 19.60 6.20 -10.62
N ASP A 367 20.07 6.97 -9.63
CA ASP A 367 21.35 6.73 -8.96
C ASP A 367 21.21 5.76 -7.77
N HIS A 368 19.96 5.40 -7.40
CA HIS A 368 19.71 4.40 -6.36
C HIS A 368 20.13 2.99 -6.84
N PHE A 369 19.79 2.62 -8.08
CA PHE A 369 20.14 1.33 -8.69
C PHE A 369 20.75 1.54 -10.09
N PRO A 370 21.97 2.10 -10.19
CA PRO A 370 22.55 2.50 -11.46
C PRO A 370 22.79 1.32 -12.42
N PHE A 371 22.97 0.10 -11.90
CA PHE A 371 23.15 -1.10 -12.72
C PHE A 371 21.91 -1.45 -13.56
N LEU A 372 20.69 -1.04 -13.20
CA LEU A 372 19.50 -1.20 -14.05
C LEU A 372 19.65 -0.49 -15.40
N GLU A 373 20.42 0.59 -15.42
CA GLU A 373 20.75 1.37 -16.62
C GLU A 373 22.12 0.97 -17.23
N GLY A 374 22.76 -0.05 -16.68
CA GLY A 374 24.12 -0.48 -17.10
C GLY A 374 25.22 0.48 -16.67
N ARG A 375 24.97 1.30 -15.65
CA ARG A 375 25.96 2.22 -15.02
C ARG A 375 26.60 1.57 -13.80
N THR A 376 27.81 2.01 -13.46
CA THR A 376 28.54 1.56 -12.26
C THR A 376 28.05 2.24 -10.99
N LYS A 377 28.24 1.60 -9.85
CA LYS A 377 27.90 2.13 -8.54
C LYS A 377 28.63 3.45 -8.28
N GLY A 378 27.89 4.45 -7.78
CA GLY A 378 28.44 5.82 -7.53
C GLY A 378 28.50 6.73 -8.77
N SER A 379 28.02 6.29 -9.93
CA SER A 379 27.85 7.14 -11.11
C SER A 379 26.68 8.12 -10.94
N ASN A 380 26.69 9.22 -11.69
CA ASN A 380 25.64 10.24 -11.69
C ASN A 380 24.84 10.21 -13.00
N TRP A 381 23.52 10.10 -12.92
CA TRP A 381 22.66 9.96 -14.10
C TRP A 381 22.65 11.17 -15.06
N LYS A 382 22.99 12.36 -14.57
CA LYS A 382 23.09 13.58 -15.41
C LYS A 382 24.39 13.65 -16.20
N ILE A 383 25.46 12.98 -15.73
CA ILE A 383 26.82 13.11 -16.27
C ILE A 383 27.24 11.82 -16.98
N ASP A 384 26.97 10.66 -16.38
CA ASP A 384 27.47 9.39 -16.86
C ASP A 384 26.50 8.74 -17.86
N THR A 385 27.05 8.26 -18.98
CA THR A 385 26.25 7.66 -20.05
C THR A 385 25.67 6.32 -19.62
N ALA A 386 24.37 6.14 -19.73
CA ALA A 386 23.71 4.86 -19.56
C ALA A 386 23.99 3.92 -20.76
N VAL A 387 24.18 2.65 -20.46
CA VAL A 387 24.28 1.57 -21.47
C VAL A 387 23.19 0.55 -21.16
N PRO A 388 21.94 0.76 -21.62
CA PRO A 388 20.80 -0.08 -21.26
C PRO A 388 21.07 -1.55 -21.45
N LEU A 389 20.57 -2.35 -20.51
CA LEU A 389 20.73 -3.80 -20.53
C LEU A 389 19.88 -4.43 -21.63
N PRO A 390 20.34 -5.53 -22.25
CA PRO A 390 19.59 -6.26 -23.28
C PRO A 390 18.46 -7.10 -22.67
N ILE A 391 17.56 -6.48 -21.92
CA ILE A 391 16.33 -7.14 -21.43
C ILE A 391 15.31 -7.13 -22.55
N ASN A 392 14.87 -8.32 -22.97
CA ASN A 392 14.02 -8.45 -24.15
C ASN A 392 12.60 -7.91 -23.91
N ASN A 393 11.94 -7.53 -25.00
CA ASN A 393 10.58 -6.97 -24.97
C ASN A 393 9.56 -7.96 -24.40
N ARG A 394 9.80 -9.26 -24.53
CA ARG A 394 8.95 -10.32 -23.97
C ARG A 394 8.96 -10.29 -22.43
N THR A 395 10.12 -10.06 -21.81
CA THR A 395 10.23 -9.87 -20.36
C THR A 395 9.47 -8.61 -19.95
N VAL A 396 9.65 -7.49 -20.65
CA VAL A 396 8.93 -6.25 -20.35
C VAL A 396 7.41 -6.43 -20.45
N LEU A 397 6.92 -7.10 -21.50
CA LEU A 397 5.50 -7.41 -21.65
C LEU A 397 4.99 -8.25 -20.47
N LEU A 398 5.74 -9.27 -20.04
CA LEU A 398 5.39 -10.08 -18.87
C LEU A 398 5.29 -9.23 -17.58
N LEU A 399 6.24 -8.30 -17.36
CA LEU A 399 6.18 -7.40 -16.22
C LEU A 399 4.89 -6.58 -16.24
N LEU A 400 4.56 -5.97 -17.38
CA LEU A 400 3.35 -5.15 -17.54
C LEU A 400 2.06 -5.98 -17.38
N GLU A 401 2.00 -7.16 -17.99
CA GLU A 401 0.82 -8.02 -17.91
C GLU A 401 0.63 -8.61 -16.51
N SER A 402 1.70 -8.91 -15.77
CA SER A 402 1.63 -9.46 -14.42
C SER A 402 0.94 -8.53 -13.42
N ILE A 403 0.97 -7.22 -13.67
CA ILE A 403 0.33 -6.23 -12.84
C ILE A 403 -1.01 -5.74 -13.39
N GLN A 404 -1.22 -5.79 -14.71
CA GLN A 404 -2.43 -5.26 -15.34
C GLN A 404 -3.49 -6.29 -15.71
N LEU A 405 -3.15 -7.59 -15.81
CA LEU A 405 -4.10 -8.60 -16.23
C LEU A 405 -4.42 -9.58 -15.10
N PHE A 406 -5.69 -9.74 -14.83
CA PHE A 406 -6.20 -10.79 -13.95
C PHE A 406 -7.24 -11.63 -14.68
N GLN A 407 -6.97 -12.94 -14.83
CA GLN A 407 -7.85 -13.88 -15.55
C GLN A 407 -8.26 -13.39 -16.95
N GLY A 408 -7.34 -12.75 -17.67
CA GLY A 408 -7.59 -12.19 -19.01
C GLY A 408 -8.29 -10.84 -19.05
N ARG A 409 -8.62 -10.24 -17.90
CA ARG A 409 -9.23 -8.90 -17.80
C ARG A 409 -8.19 -7.87 -17.39
N THR A 410 -8.30 -6.67 -17.91
CA THR A 410 -7.46 -5.55 -17.49
C THR A 410 -7.93 -5.06 -16.11
N LEU A 411 -7.00 -4.98 -15.17
CA LEU A 411 -7.21 -4.38 -13.86
C LEU A 411 -7.08 -2.87 -13.99
N SER A 412 -8.02 -2.13 -13.42
CA SER A 412 -7.91 -0.68 -13.29
C SER A 412 -7.23 -0.33 -11.96
N TYR A 413 -6.13 0.42 -12.04
CA TYR A 413 -5.44 0.95 -10.86
C TYR A 413 -6.15 2.14 -10.22
N ARG A 414 -7.08 2.78 -10.93
CA ARG A 414 -8.02 3.73 -10.37
C ARG A 414 -8.98 3.05 -9.37
N ALA A 415 -9.20 1.74 -9.58
CA ALA A 415 -10.13 0.90 -8.84
C ALA A 415 -9.52 0.16 -7.67
N LEU A 416 -8.21 -0.12 -7.71
CA LEU A 416 -7.53 -0.81 -6.64
C LEU A 416 -7.32 0.13 -5.47
N ASP A 417 -7.78 -0.29 -4.30
CA ASP A 417 -7.46 0.43 -3.07
C ASP A 417 -5.96 0.30 -2.76
N VAL A 418 -5.35 1.35 -2.25
CA VAL A 418 -3.91 1.40 -1.96
C VAL A 418 -3.51 0.30 -0.98
N GLU A 419 -4.40 -0.08 -0.07
CA GLU A 419 -4.21 -1.19 0.86
C GLU A 419 -4.09 -2.53 0.13
N GLN A 420 -4.79 -2.71 -0.99
CA GLN A 420 -4.69 -3.93 -1.81
C GLN A 420 -3.36 -4.02 -2.54
N ILE A 421 -2.88 -2.88 -3.06
CA ILE A 421 -1.54 -2.76 -3.62
C ILE A 421 -0.50 -3.13 -2.55
N GLY A 422 -0.64 -2.57 -1.35
CA GLY A 422 0.21 -2.90 -0.20
C GLY A 422 0.24 -4.40 0.09
N TYR A 423 -0.92 -5.06 0.12
CA TYR A 423 -1.02 -6.50 0.37
C TYR A 423 -0.31 -7.36 -0.69
N VAL A 424 -0.46 -7.02 -1.99
CA VAL A 424 0.24 -7.72 -3.09
C VAL A 424 1.75 -7.71 -2.88
N TYR A 425 2.30 -6.55 -2.53
CA TYR A 425 3.74 -6.37 -2.34
C TYR A 425 4.24 -6.93 -1.00
N GLU A 426 3.41 -6.97 0.04
CA GLU A 426 3.79 -7.56 1.33
C GLU A 426 4.15 -9.05 1.20
N GLY A 427 3.43 -9.79 0.35
CA GLY A 427 3.79 -11.18 -0.01
C GLY A 427 5.17 -11.32 -0.67
N LEU A 428 5.67 -10.27 -1.32
CA LEU A 428 7.00 -10.23 -1.92
C LEU A 428 8.10 -9.92 -0.90
N LEU A 429 7.78 -9.20 0.19
CA LEU A 429 8.76 -8.91 1.25
C LEU A 429 9.27 -10.17 1.96
N GLU A 430 8.57 -11.30 1.81
CA GLU A 430 8.95 -12.60 2.37
C GLU A 430 9.96 -13.37 1.52
N ARG A 431 10.30 -12.87 0.34
CA ARG A 431 11.24 -13.52 -0.58
C ARG A 431 12.64 -12.94 -0.42
N THR A 432 13.62 -13.73 -0.81
CA THR A 432 15.04 -13.35 -0.85
C THR A 432 15.72 -13.97 -2.06
N VAL A 433 16.82 -13.39 -2.46
CA VAL A 433 17.67 -13.94 -3.53
C VAL A 433 18.86 -14.63 -2.89
N LYS A 434 19.27 -15.74 -3.48
CA LYS A 434 20.50 -16.46 -3.12
C LYS A 434 21.29 -16.78 -4.38
N ARG A 435 22.60 -16.81 -4.28
CA ARG A 435 23.47 -17.25 -5.37
C ARG A 435 23.66 -18.76 -5.29
N ALA A 436 23.37 -19.48 -6.38
CA ALA A 436 23.57 -20.94 -6.48
C ALA A 436 25.06 -21.26 -6.41
N ALA A 437 25.49 -22.09 -5.44
CA ALA A 437 26.86 -22.55 -5.34
C ALA A 437 27.20 -23.58 -6.44
N GLU A 438 26.22 -24.40 -6.82
CA GLU A 438 26.30 -25.48 -7.80
C GLU A 438 25.08 -25.46 -8.73
N VAL A 439 25.12 -26.29 -9.80
CA VAL A 439 23.94 -26.44 -10.66
C VAL A 439 22.75 -26.92 -9.84
N THR A 440 21.74 -26.08 -9.77
CA THR A 440 20.53 -26.27 -8.95
C THR A 440 19.30 -26.41 -9.85
N LEU A 441 18.43 -27.33 -9.52
CA LEU A 441 17.17 -27.58 -10.20
C LEU A 441 16.01 -27.17 -9.31
N GLU A 442 14.97 -26.55 -9.89
CA GLU A 442 13.75 -26.22 -9.18
C GLU A 442 12.65 -27.23 -9.51
N LEU A 443 12.17 -27.93 -8.49
CA LEU A 443 11.12 -28.94 -8.63
C LEU A 443 9.74 -28.30 -8.68
N ASN A 444 8.81 -28.88 -9.41
CA ASN A 444 7.40 -28.53 -9.39
C ASN A 444 6.78 -29.00 -8.05
N ALA A 445 6.68 -28.07 -7.13
CA ALA A 445 6.36 -28.34 -5.73
C ALA A 445 4.91 -28.04 -5.39
N THR A 446 4.37 -28.75 -4.39
CA THR A 446 3.06 -28.44 -3.79
C THR A 446 3.21 -27.31 -2.77
N LYS A 447 2.09 -26.68 -2.38
CA LYS A 447 2.08 -25.62 -1.34
C LYS A 447 2.64 -26.07 0.03
N LYS A 448 2.88 -27.36 0.23
CA LYS A 448 3.42 -27.94 1.47
C LYS A 448 4.94 -28.08 1.46
N ALA A 449 5.59 -27.93 0.28
CA ALA A 449 7.03 -28.07 0.16
C ALA A 449 7.77 -26.91 0.84
N GLN A 450 8.78 -27.23 1.62
CA GLN A 450 9.58 -26.20 2.33
C GLN A 450 10.75 -25.70 1.49
N SER A 451 11.30 -26.54 0.62
CA SER A 451 12.49 -26.21 -0.18
C SER A 451 12.50 -27.03 -1.48
N PRO A 452 11.89 -26.51 -2.57
CA PRO A 452 11.77 -27.24 -3.83
C PRO A 452 13.06 -27.27 -4.67
N TRP A 453 14.17 -26.81 -4.14
CA TRP A 453 15.46 -26.79 -4.82
C TRP A 453 16.27 -28.01 -4.46
N VAL A 454 16.95 -28.58 -5.46
CA VAL A 454 17.86 -29.71 -5.30
C VAL A 454 19.09 -29.49 -6.18
N THR A 455 20.29 -29.76 -5.69
CA THR A 455 21.49 -29.68 -6.51
C THR A 455 21.64 -30.91 -7.38
N LEU A 456 22.24 -30.74 -8.55
CA LEU A 456 22.48 -31.88 -9.45
C LEU A 456 23.45 -32.90 -8.83
N ALA A 457 24.41 -32.44 -8.02
CA ALA A 457 25.32 -33.32 -7.28
C ALA A 457 24.58 -34.18 -6.22
N GLU A 458 23.58 -33.58 -5.52
CA GLU A 458 22.72 -34.30 -4.56
C GLU A 458 21.91 -35.41 -5.30
N LEU A 459 21.31 -35.07 -6.46
CA LEU A 459 20.55 -36.03 -7.26
C LEU A 459 21.43 -37.18 -7.77
N ASP A 460 22.63 -36.88 -8.29
CA ASP A 460 23.58 -37.89 -8.78
C ASP A 460 24.02 -38.81 -7.64
N SER A 461 24.36 -38.27 -6.45
CA SER A 461 24.74 -39.05 -5.28
C SER A 461 23.64 -40.00 -4.83
N VAL A 462 22.43 -39.50 -4.62
CA VAL A 462 21.29 -40.31 -4.17
C VAL A 462 20.80 -41.29 -5.23
N SER A 463 20.94 -40.94 -6.52
CA SER A 463 20.62 -41.88 -7.62
C SER A 463 21.54 -43.10 -7.63
N MET A 464 22.81 -42.97 -7.21
CA MET A 464 23.75 -44.10 -7.06
C MET A 464 23.36 -45.01 -5.87
N ASP A 465 22.73 -44.48 -4.85
CA ASP A 465 22.30 -45.22 -3.65
C ASP A 465 21.00 -46.04 -3.90
N GLY A 466 20.23 -45.71 -4.93
CA GLY A 466 19.04 -46.44 -5.35
C GLY A 466 17.81 -45.59 -5.67
N THR A 467 16.93 -46.17 -6.50
CA THR A 467 15.73 -45.45 -7.00
C THR A 467 14.73 -45.08 -5.90
N GLU A 468 14.62 -45.88 -4.84
CA GLU A 468 13.68 -45.60 -3.73
C GLU A 468 14.17 -44.39 -2.91
N GLN A 469 15.47 -44.28 -2.64
CA GLN A 469 16.05 -43.15 -1.92
C GLN A 469 15.91 -41.84 -2.73
N LEU A 470 16.09 -41.93 -4.05
CA LEU A 470 15.85 -40.83 -4.95
C LEU A 470 14.39 -40.34 -4.91
N ILE A 471 13.42 -41.27 -4.92
CA ILE A 471 11.99 -40.93 -4.80
C ILE A 471 11.66 -40.30 -3.44
N GLU A 472 12.28 -40.77 -2.37
CA GLU A 472 12.10 -40.22 -1.04
C GLU A 472 12.63 -38.78 -0.94
N LEU A 473 13.83 -38.51 -1.45
CA LEU A 473 14.39 -37.15 -1.55
C LEU A 473 13.46 -36.22 -2.35
N LEU A 474 13.02 -36.67 -3.54
CA LEU A 474 12.12 -35.90 -4.39
C LEU A 474 10.75 -35.66 -3.74
N HIS A 475 10.24 -36.62 -2.96
CA HIS A 475 9.02 -36.48 -2.17
C HIS A 475 9.19 -35.43 -1.07
N GLU A 476 10.28 -35.49 -0.31
CA GLU A 476 10.59 -34.53 0.76
C GLU A 476 10.69 -33.11 0.19
N ARG A 477 11.44 -32.93 -0.91
CA ARG A 477 11.70 -31.63 -1.51
C ARG A 477 10.48 -31.03 -2.20
N SER A 478 9.71 -31.81 -2.97
CA SER A 478 8.59 -31.30 -3.76
C SER A 478 7.23 -31.36 -3.03
N GLY A 479 7.10 -32.19 -2.00
CA GLY A 479 5.81 -32.47 -1.36
C GLY A 479 4.81 -33.22 -2.27
N SER A 480 5.24 -33.66 -3.45
CA SER A 480 4.44 -34.44 -4.40
C SER A 480 4.30 -35.89 -3.95
N SER A 481 3.18 -36.55 -4.29
CA SER A 481 3.00 -37.96 -3.91
C SER A 481 4.01 -38.88 -4.64
N ILE A 482 4.44 -39.93 -3.95
CA ILE A 482 5.38 -40.95 -4.48
C ILE A 482 4.89 -41.50 -5.81
N SER A 483 3.59 -41.76 -5.95
CA SER A 483 3.00 -42.28 -7.22
C SER A 483 3.16 -41.30 -8.37
N LYS A 484 2.98 -39.97 -8.11
CA LYS A 484 3.18 -38.93 -9.11
C LYS A 484 4.64 -38.86 -9.53
N ILE A 485 5.58 -38.88 -8.59
CA ILE A 485 7.01 -38.84 -8.85
C ILE A 485 7.44 -40.02 -9.70
N ARG A 486 7.01 -41.26 -9.40
CA ARG A 486 7.28 -42.43 -10.20
C ARG A 486 6.75 -42.32 -11.64
N ASN A 487 5.52 -41.81 -11.79
CA ASN A 487 4.92 -41.61 -13.11
C ASN A 487 5.72 -40.58 -13.92
N ASP A 488 6.08 -39.45 -13.29
CA ASP A 488 6.82 -38.37 -13.96
C ASP A 488 8.25 -38.82 -14.34
N LEU A 489 8.93 -39.62 -13.53
CA LEU A 489 10.24 -40.24 -13.89
C LEU A 489 10.15 -41.24 -15.03
N SER A 490 9.03 -41.94 -15.22
CA SER A 490 8.83 -42.95 -16.28
C SER A 490 8.19 -42.40 -17.57
N LYS A 491 7.79 -41.11 -17.55
CA LYS A 491 7.10 -40.50 -18.69
C LYS A 491 8.04 -40.28 -19.89
N LEU A 492 7.55 -40.56 -21.09
CA LEU A 492 8.28 -40.29 -22.32
C LEU A 492 8.49 -38.77 -22.49
N ILE A 493 9.70 -38.43 -22.94
CA ILE A 493 10.10 -37.03 -23.09
C ILE A 493 9.95 -36.66 -24.57
N ASP A 494 9.22 -35.58 -24.83
CA ASP A 494 9.02 -35.00 -26.15
C ASP A 494 10.27 -34.24 -26.63
N ASP A 495 10.53 -34.30 -27.95
CA ASP A 495 11.68 -33.61 -28.56
C ASP A 495 11.68 -32.12 -28.34
N SER A 496 10.49 -31.50 -28.32
CA SER A 496 10.36 -30.07 -28.04
C SER A 496 10.81 -29.72 -26.61
N LEU A 497 10.56 -30.60 -25.64
CA LEU A 497 10.99 -30.41 -24.25
C LEU A 497 12.51 -30.60 -24.09
N ILE A 498 13.09 -31.52 -24.89
CA ILE A 498 14.55 -31.72 -24.94
C ILE A 498 15.25 -30.47 -25.50
N GLU A 499 14.70 -29.86 -26.56
CA GLU A 499 15.23 -28.62 -27.13
C GLU A 499 15.14 -27.46 -26.10
N ARG A 500 14.02 -27.32 -25.44
CA ARG A 500 13.87 -26.30 -24.37
C ARG A 500 14.84 -26.52 -23.21
N LEU A 501 15.06 -27.76 -22.80
CA LEU A 501 16.05 -28.11 -21.79
C LEU A 501 17.48 -27.80 -22.27
N LEU A 502 17.82 -28.04 -23.56
CA LEU A 502 19.14 -27.71 -24.12
C LEU A 502 19.38 -26.19 -24.09
N ILE A 503 18.34 -25.39 -24.42
CA ILE A 503 18.42 -23.93 -24.35
C ILE A 503 18.66 -23.48 -22.90
N THR A 504 17.96 -24.05 -21.95
CA THR A 504 18.14 -23.74 -20.51
C THR A 504 19.54 -24.16 -20.03
N CYS A 505 20.08 -25.27 -20.53
CA CYS A 505 21.46 -25.72 -20.26
C CYS A 505 22.52 -24.93 -21.07
N GLN A 506 22.16 -23.83 -21.72
CA GLN A 506 23.06 -22.97 -22.51
C GLN A 506 23.83 -23.74 -23.60
N GLY A 507 23.23 -24.77 -24.19
CA GLY A 507 23.82 -25.62 -25.23
C GLY A 507 24.73 -26.74 -24.69
N ASP A 508 24.92 -26.89 -23.38
CA ASP A 508 25.69 -28.00 -22.79
C ASP A 508 24.89 -29.32 -22.88
N THR A 509 25.27 -30.14 -23.84
CA THR A 509 24.63 -31.45 -24.08
C THR A 509 24.88 -32.44 -22.93
N LYS A 510 26.04 -32.36 -22.26
CA LYS A 510 26.37 -33.25 -21.13
C LYS A 510 25.50 -32.92 -19.92
N LEU A 511 25.32 -31.61 -19.64
CA LEU A 511 24.45 -31.14 -18.57
C LEU A 511 23.00 -31.51 -18.87
N ARG A 512 22.52 -31.28 -20.11
CA ARG A 512 21.18 -31.68 -20.56
C ARG A 512 20.94 -33.19 -20.32
N ASP A 513 21.87 -34.06 -20.71
CA ASP A 513 21.68 -35.49 -20.60
C ASP A 513 21.65 -36.00 -19.16
N ARG A 514 22.32 -35.30 -18.22
CA ARG A 514 22.24 -35.56 -16.79
C ARG A 514 20.90 -35.13 -16.20
N ILE A 515 20.33 -34.00 -16.64
CA ILE A 515 19.07 -33.45 -16.14
C ILE A 515 17.85 -34.10 -16.79
N LYS A 516 18.01 -34.61 -18.04
CA LYS A 516 16.93 -35.22 -18.84
C LYS A 516 16.01 -36.18 -18.07
N PRO A 517 16.48 -37.09 -17.19
CA PRO A 517 15.61 -38.00 -16.44
C PRO A 517 14.61 -37.28 -15.52
N TYR A 518 14.91 -36.07 -15.11
CA TYR A 518 14.13 -35.30 -14.10
C TYR A 518 13.24 -34.23 -14.72
N VAL A 519 13.25 -34.07 -16.07
CA VAL A 519 12.65 -32.89 -16.75
C VAL A 519 11.17 -32.68 -16.45
N HIS A 520 10.36 -33.76 -16.28
CA HIS A 520 8.94 -33.66 -15.94
C HIS A 520 8.67 -33.30 -14.49
N LEU A 521 9.66 -33.35 -13.61
CA LEU A 521 9.61 -32.98 -12.24
C LEU A 521 9.96 -31.50 -12.02
N LEU A 522 10.56 -30.85 -13.06
CA LEU A 522 11.00 -29.46 -12.94
C LEU A 522 9.84 -28.50 -13.08
N ARG A 523 9.90 -27.42 -12.33
CA ARG A 523 9.08 -26.24 -12.56
C ARG A 523 9.51 -25.59 -13.87
N THR A 524 8.55 -25.03 -14.59
CA THR A 524 8.82 -24.29 -15.82
C THR A 524 8.59 -22.78 -15.61
N ASP A 525 9.30 -21.99 -16.41
CA ASP A 525 9.02 -20.56 -16.52
C ASP A 525 7.66 -20.31 -17.22
N PRO A 526 7.17 -19.06 -17.34
CA PRO A 526 5.90 -18.73 -18.01
C PRO A 526 5.83 -19.19 -19.47
N TRP A 527 6.97 -19.45 -20.11
CA TRP A 527 7.06 -19.87 -21.50
C TRP A 527 7.29 -21.36 -21.68
N GLY A 528 7.34 -22.13 -20.58
CA GLY A 528 7.47 -23.56 -20.57
C GLY A 528 8.91 -24.09 -20.65
N TYR A 529 9.91 -23.25 -20.33
CA TYR A 529 11.30 -23.69 -20.20
C TYR A 529 11.54 -24.24 -18.78
N PRO A 530 12.17 -25.42 -18.64
CA PRO A 530 12.50 -25.98 -17.33
C PRO A 530 13.48 -25.08 -16.57
N LEU A 531 13.25 -24.86 -15.26
CA LEU A 531 14.11 -24.02 -14.44
C LEU A 531 15.36 -24.79 -13.97
N VAL A 532 16.47 -24.44 -14.56
CA VAL A 532 17.80 -24.93 -14.25
C VAL A 532 18.72 -23.74 -14.02
N TYR A 533 19.34 -23.69 -12.87
CA TYR A 533 20.22 -22.59 -12.44
C TYR A 533 21.69 -23.06 -12.47
N PRO A 534 22.51 -22.56 -13.39
CA PRO A 534 23.95 -22.80 -13.37
C PRO A 534 24.61 -22.30 -12.08
N ALA A 535 25.82 -22.82 -11.76
CA ALA A 535 26.58 -22.29 -10.63
C ALA A 535 26.83 -20.77 -10.78
N GLY A 536 26.64 -20.03 -9.70
CA GLY A 536 26.75 -18.57 -9.69
C GLY A 536 25.50 -17.79 -10.09
N SER A 537 24.43 -18.46 -10.57
CA SER A 537 23.15 -17.83 -10.90
C SER A 537 22.36 -17.44 -9.67
N PHE A 538 21.51 -16.41 -9.81
CA PHE A 538 20.62 -15.98 -8.76
C PHE A 538 19.30 -16.77 -8.74
N ILE A 539 18.89 -17.21 -7.56
CA ILE A 539 17.66 -17.94 -7.30
C ILE A 539 16.79 -17.16 -6.32
N VAL A 540 15.53 -16.94 -6.66
CA VAL A 540 14.56 -16.35 -5.73
C VAL A 540 14.02 -17.45 -4.83
N THR A 541 14.26 -17.33 -3.52
CA THR A 541 13.83 -18.32 -2.52
C THR A 541 12.87 -17.69 -1.54
N SER A 542 12.02 -18.50 -0.91
CA SER A 542 11.27 -18.01 0.27
C SER A 542 12.25 -17.75 1.41
N GLY A 543 12.22 -16.52 1.94
CA GLY A 543 12.94 -16.18 3.15
C GLY A 543 12.39 -16.96 4.35
N SER A 544 13.24 -17.27 5.31
CA SER A 544 12.83 -17.94 6.57
C SER A 544 11.94 -17.06 7.49
N ASN A 545 11.65 -15.84 7.09
CA ASN A 545 11.35 -14.74 8.00
C ASN A 545 9.88 -14.59 8.44
N ARG A 546 8.86 -15.10 7.70
CA ARG A 546 7.45 -14.88 8.12
C ARG A 546 7.12 -15.49 9.48
N ARG A 547 7.64 -16.70 9.76
CA ARG A 547 7.49 -17.33 11.08
C ARG A 547 8.36 -16.70 12.15
N GLU A 548 9.41 -15.97 11.73
CA GLU A 548 10.36 -15.29 12.59
C GLU A 548 9.98 -13.83 12.85
N THR A 549 9.33 -13.14 11.87
CA THR A 549 8.95 -11.73 11.98
C THR A 549 7.51 -11.51 12.46
N GLY A 550 6.64 -12.53 12.35
CA GLY A 550 5.24 -12.44 12.83
C GLY A 550 4.39 -11.38 12.12
N THR A 551 4.79 -10.95 10.92
CA THR A 551 4.10 -9.91 10.14
C THR A 551 2.82 -10.46 9.52
N HIS A 552 1.70 -9.75 9.73
CA HIS A 552 0.40 -10.04 9.13
C HIS A 552 -0.21 -8.74 8.61
N TYR A 553 -0.66 -8.75 7.36
CA TYR A 553 -1.42 -7.62 6.82
C TYR A 553 -2.69 -7.37 7.65
N THR A 554 -2.95 -6.10 7.96
CA THR A 554 -4.09 -5.71 8.78
C THR A 554 -5.26 -5.29 7.88
N PRO A 555 -6.41 -5.99 7.94
CA PRO A 555 -7.59 -5.63 7.16
C PRO A 555 -8.08 -4.22 7.41
N LYS A 556 -8.57 -3.55 6.37
CA LYS A 556 -9.02 -2.15 6.39
C LYS A 556 -10.05 -1.87 7.49
N SER A 557 -11.01 -2.77 7.70
CA SER A 557 -12.03 -2.61 8.75
C SER A 557 -11.45 -2.49 10.17
N LEU A 558 -10.31 -3.16 10.43
CA LEU A 558 -9.62 -3.06 11.72
C LEU A 558 -8.82 -1.77 11.83
N THR A 559 -8.11 -1.37 10.76
CA THR A 559 -7.34 -0.12 10.76
C THR A 559 -8.26 1.09 10.92
N GLU A 560 -9.40 1.12 10.22
CA GLU A 560 -10.42 2.18 10.34
C GLU A 560 -10.94 2.32 11.78
N ALA A 561 -11.35 1.21 12.38
CA ALA A 561 -11.87 1.23 13.75
C ALA A 561 -10.82 1.70 14.77
N ILE A 562 -9.57 1.22 14.65
CA ILE A 562 -8.51 1.57 15.60
C ILE A 562 -8.09 3.03 15.44
N VAL A 563 -7.89 3.49 14.21
CA VAL A 563 -7.52 4.88 13.93
C VAL A 563 -8.60 5.85 14.44
N ALA A 564 -9.87 5.60 14.12
CA ALA A 564 -10.97 6.44 14.55
C ALA A 564 -11.05 6.55 16.09
N GLU A 565 -10.98 5.42 16.80
CA GLU A 565 -11.08 5.38 18.25
C GLU A 565 -9.86 5.99 18.97
N THR A 566 -8.66 5.88 18.36
CA THR A 566 -7.43 6.43 18.96
C THR A 566 -7.31 7.93 18.72
N LEU A 567 -7.70 8.43 17.54
CA LEU A 567 -7.55 9.83 17.16
C LEU A 567 -8.70 10.73 17.64
N THR A 568 -9.89 10.20 17.86
CA THR A 568 -11.05 10.99 18.30
C THR A 568 -10.76 11.84 19.56
N PRO A 569 -10.11 11.31 20.63
CA PRO A 569 -9.79 12.12 21.81
C PRO A 569 -8.77 13.24 21.54
N LEU A 570 -7.98 13.11 20.46
CA LEU A 570 -6.96 14.10 20.09
C LEU A 570 -7.52 15.20 19.18
N THR A 571 -8.51 14.89 18.37
CA THR A 571 -9.07 15.80 17.35
C THR A 571 -10.24 16.62 17.86
N TYR A 572 -10.98 16.12 18.85
CA TYR A 572 -12.12 16.82 19.45
C TYR A 572 -11.86 17.20 20.90
N ILE A 573 -12.44 18.32 21.31
CA ILE A 573 -12.57 18.71 22.72
C ILE A 573 -13.88 18.11 23.24
N GLY A 574 -13.83 17.41 24.36
CA GLY A 574 -15.00 16.79 24.98
C GLY A 574 -14.93 15.28 25.21
N PRO A 575 -14.31 14.46 24.31
CA PRO A 575 -14.24 13.02 24.54
C PRO A 575 -13.55 12.59 25.84
N THR A 576 -12.43 13.24 26.20
CA THR A 576 -11.66 12.95 27.42
C THR A 576 -12.34 13.40 28.70
N GLU A 577 -13.29 14.34 28.59
CA GLU A 577 -14.04 14.97 29.69
C GLU A 577 -15.40 14.31 29.92
N GLY A 578 -15.77 13.34 29.06
CA GLY A 578 -17.06 12.65 29.13
C GLY A 578 -18.25 13.50 28.65
N ILE A 579 -18.00 14.52 27.84
CA ILE A 579 -19.06 15.35 27.24
C ILE A 579 -19.80 14.51 26.17
N PRO A 580 -21.16 14.62 26.08
CA PRO A 580 -21.93 13.95 25.03
C PRO A 580 -21.47 14.34 23.61
N ARG A 581 -21.51 13.40 22.68
CA ARG A 581 -20.99 13.56 21.32
C ARG A 581 -21.54 14.77 20.56
N GLU A 582 -22.80 15.13 20.79
CA GLU A 582 -23.46 16.25 20.13
C GLU A 582 -22.87 17.62 20.55
N LYS A 583 -22.08 17.65 21.61
CA LYS A 583 -21.42 18.86 22.15
C LYS A 583 -19.91 18.88 21.94
N TRP A 584 -19.37 17.89 21.23
CA TRP A 584 -17.96 17.89 20.93
C TRP A 584 -17.61 19.05 19.99
N GLN A 585 -16.42 19.60 20.16
CA GLN A 585 -15.92 20.67 19.33
C GLN A 585 -14.67 20.20 18.61
N LEU A 586 -14.68 20.28 17.28
CA LEU A 586 -13.52 19.97 16.47
C LEU A 586 -12.42 21.02 16.69
N LYS A 587 -11.19 20.59 16.86
CA LYS A 587 -10.02 21.47 16.98
C LYS A 587 -9.75 22.22 15.67
N SER A 588 -9.06 23.34 15.78
CA SER A 588 -8.68 24.17 14.63
C SER A 588 -7.72 23.44 13.69
N SER A 589 -7.70 23.84 12.42
CA SER A 589 -6.80 23.28 11.40
C SER A 589 -5.32 23.38 11.81
N SER A 590 -4.92 24.48 12.46
CA SER A 590 -3.55 24.65 12.97
C SER A 590 -3.19 23.63 14.06
N GLU A 591 -4.12 23.33 14.98
CA GLU A 591 -3.91 22.31 16.02
C GLU A 591 -3.85 20.90 15.42
N LEU A 592 -4.73 20.59 14.46
CA LEU A 592 -4.72 19.29 13.77
C LEU A 592 -3.40 19.04 13.02
N LEU A 593 -2.85 20.06 12.37
CA LEU A 593 -1.60 19.98 11.62
C LEU A 593 -0.33 19.92 12.49
N THR A 594 -0.45 20.13 13.81
CA THR A 594 0.68 19.96 14.73
C THR A 594 0.79 18.55 15.30
N LEU A 595 -0.24 17.71 15.18
CA LEU A 595 -0.25 16.35 15.70
C LEU A 595 0.88 15.51 15.13
N LYS A 596 1.47 14.66 15.97
CA LYS A 596 2.55 13.73 15.61
C LYS A 596 2.10 12.30 15.88
N ILE A 597 1.86 11.55 14.81
CA ILE A 597 1.26 10.21 14.85
C ILE A 597 2.26 9.22 14.30
N CYS A 598 2.57 8.16 15.05
CA CYS A 598 3.57 7.17 14.67
C CYS A 598 3.00 5.75 14.61
N ASP A 599 3.47 5.01 13.62
CA ASP A 599 3.38 3.54 13.59
C ASP A 599 4.78 2.96 13.76
N PRO A 600 5.11 2.31 14.89
CA PRO A 600 6.46 1.80 15.17
C PRO A 600 6.78 0.47 14.47
N ALA A 601 5.84 -0.11 13.72
CA ALA A 601 6.01 -1.33 12.93
C ALA A 601 5.08 -1.28 11.70
N MET A 602 5.30 -0.26 10.86
CA MET A 602 4.32 0.21 9.89
C MET A 602 4.02 -0.75 8.73
N GLY A 603 4.91 -1.73 8.44
CA GLY A 603 4.76 -2.62 7.29
C GLY A 603 4.59 -1.82 5.98
N SER A 604 3.56 -2.14 5.22
CA SER A 604 3.16 -1.42 3.99
C SER A 604 2.49 -0.05 4.25
N GLY A 605 2.38 0.40 5.50
CA GLY A 605 1.82 1.70 5.87
C GLY A 605 0.29 1.74 6.00
N ALA A 606 -0.40 0.62 6.16
CA ALA A 606 -1.87 0.55 6.20
C ALA A 606 -2.48 1.47 7.29
N PHE A 607 -1.93 1.49 8.51
CA PHE A 607 -2.37 2.39 9.56
C PHE A 607 -2.10 3.86 9.25
N LEU A 608 -0.96 4.17 8.63
CA LEU A 608 -0.60 5.54 8.25
C LEU A 608 -1.48 6.05 7.12
N VAL A 609 -1.81 5.22 6.12
CA VAL A 609 -2.75 5.53 5.04
C VAL A 609 -4.14 5.84 5.62
N GLN A 610 -4.63 4.99 6.50
CA GLN A 610 -5.93 5.20 7.13
C GLN A 610 -5.94 6.43 8.05
N THR A 611 -4.86 6.67 8.80
CA THR A 611 -4.67 7.89 9.60
C THR A 611 -4.70 9.13 8.70
N CYS A 612 -4.01 9.09 7.55
CA CYS A 612 -3.99 10.15 6.57
C CYS A 612 -5.41 10.50 6.10
N ARG A 613 -6.18 9.50 5.68
CA ARG A 613 -7.57 9.67 5.22
C ARG A 613 -8.47 10.24 6.32
N TRP A 614 -8.47 9.59 7.47
CA TRP A 614 -9.35 9.97 8.58
C TRP A 614 -9.09 11.39 9.08
N LEU A 615 -7.81 11.76 9.25
CA LEU A 615 -7.45 13.10 9.75
C LEU A 615 -7.64 14.18 8.68
N ALA A 616 -7.44 13.85 7.39
CA ALA A 616 -7.73 14.75 6.28
C ALA A 616 -9.22 15.13 6.21
N ASP A 617 -10.14 14.18 6.44
CA ASP A 617 -11.56 14.45 6.51
C ASP A 617 -11.89 15.44 7.65
N ARG A 618 -11.26 15.26 8.81
CA ARG A 618 -11.42 16.22 9.96
C ARG A 618 -10.79 17.58 9.66
N LEU A 619 -9.70 17.61 8.91
CA LEU A 619 -9.07 18.88 8.51
C LEU A 619 -9.97 19.65 7.54
N VAL A 620 -10.58 18.98 6.56
CA VAL A 620 -11.56 19.60 5.64
C VAL A 620 -12.78 20.10 6.41
N GLU A 621 -13.32 19.32 7.35
CA GLU A 621 -14.41 19.73 8.24
C GLU A 621 -14.03 21.00 9.02
N SER A 622 -12.82 21.07 9.59
CA SER A 622 -12.32 22.25 10.32
C SER A 622 -12.19 23.48 9.41
N TRP A 623 -11.79 23.32 8.16
CA TRP A 623 -11.75 24.41 7.20
C TRP A 623 -13.14 24.92 6.85
N THR A 624 -14.11 24.04 6.63
CA THR A 624 -15.49 24.41 6.35
C THR A 624 -16.10 25.22 7.49
N LEU A 625 -15.94 24.78 8.75
CA LEU A 625 -16.39 25.50 9.94
C LEU A 625 -15.73 26.88 10.09
N ALA A 626 -14.45 27.00 9.72
CA ALA A 626 -13.75 28.27 9.76
C ALA A 626 -14.28 29.24 8.67
N GLU A 627 -14.56 28.75 7.46
CA GLU A 627 -15.14 29.54 6.36
C GLU A 627 -16.59 29.99 6.67
N GLU A 628 -17.41 29.14 7.27
CA GLU A 628 -18.74 29.50 7.77
C GLU A 628 -18.67 30.64 8.81
N SER A 629 -17.55 30.70 9.55
CA SER A 629 -17.25 31.80 10.47
C SER A 629 -16.66 33.06 9.78
N GLY A 630 -16.63 33.10 8.44
CA GLY A 630 -16.13 34.23 7.65
C GLY A 630 -14.60 34.34 7.54
N LYS A 631 -13.85 33.28 7.90
CA LYS A 631 -12.39 33.25 7.80
C LYS A 631 -11.99 32.68 6.42
N LYS A 632 -10.86 33.18 5.89
CA LYS A 632 -10.27 32.65 4.66
C LYS A 632 -9.09 31.75 4.99
N ILE A 633 -8.91 30.69 4.20
CA ILE A 633 -7.89 29.67 4.43
C ILE A 633 -6.93 29.62 3.25
N SER A 634 -5.62 29.49 3.53
CA SER A 634 -4.58 29.28 2.53
C SER A 634 -4.48 27.82 2.10
N VAL A 635 -3.88 27.58 0.92
CA VAL A 635 -3.52 26.24 0.45
C VAL A 635 -2.63 25.49 1.46
N ASP A 636 -1.91 26.20 2.33
CA ASP A 636 -1.08 25.63 3.39
C ASP A 636 -1.87 25.23 4.65
N GLY A 637 -3.20 25.39 4.63
CA GLY A 637 -4.10 24.98 5.70
C GLY A 637 -4.24 25.98 6.85
N TYR A 638 -3.66 27.19 6.73
CA TYR A 638 -3.71 28.21 7.80
C TYR A 638 -4.77 29.27 7.54
N ILE A 639 -5.34 29.80 8.64
CA ILE A 639 -6.29 30.91 8.58
C ILE A 639 -5.52 32.19 8.19
N LEU A 640 -5.97 32.83 7.10
CA LEU A 640 -5.38 34.06 6.58
C LEU A 640 -5.86 35.31 7.31
N GLY A 641 -4.93 36.23 7.54
CA GLY A 641 -5.28 37.61 7.96
C GLY A 641 -5.82 38.43 6.78
N THR A 642 -6.45 39.56 7.07
CA THR A 642 -7.16 40.43 6.10
C THR A 642 -6.30 41.04 4.97
N SER A 643 -4.98 40.84 4.95
CA SER A 643 -4.04 41.45 3.99
C SER A 643 -3.03 40.48 3.39
N SER A 644 -3.36 39.18 3.34
CA SER A 644 -2.42 38.16 2.82
C SER A 644 -2.50 38.06 1.30
N THR A 645 -1.34 37.93 0.65
CA THR A 645 -1.15 37.64 -0.79
C THR A 645 -1.05 36.14 -1.11
N GLN A 646 -1.32 35.27 -0.15
CA GLN A 646 -1.23 33.82 -0.31
C GLN A 646 -2.42 33.29 -1.12
N GLU A 647 -2.17 32.19 -1.83
CA GLU A 647 -3.17 31.45 -2.59
C GLU A 647 -4.26 30.87 -1.67
N TYR A 648 -5.51 31.01 -2.07
CA TYR A 648 -6.66 30.50 -1.31
C TYR A 648 -6.88 29.02 -1.57
N LEU A 649 -7.45 28.34 -0.58
CA LEU A 649 -7.88 26.95 -0.71
C LEU A 649 -9.01 26.85 -1.78
N PRO A 650 -8.94 25.89 -2.72
CA PRO A 650 -10.00 25.69 -3.71
C PRO A 650 -11.34 25.34 -3.05
N HIS A 651 -12.42 25.57 -3.78
CA HIS A 651 -13.77 25.23 -3.30
C HIS A 651 -14.17 23.79 -3.64
N ASP A 652 -13.49 23.17 -4.61
CA ASP A 652 -13.73 21.78 -4.98
C ASP A 652 -13.38 20.82 -3.84
N THR A 653 -14.32 19.95 -3.48
CA THR A 653 -14.18 19.03 -2.33
C THR A 653 -13.05 18.02 -2.54
N ASP A 654 -12.87 17.51 -3.76
CA ASP A 654 -11.82 16.53 -4.05
C ASP A 654 -10.43 17.17 -3.99
N ALA A 655 -10.28 18.35 -4.53
CA ALA A 655 -9.03 19.12 -4.43
C ALA A 655 -8.68 19.42 -2.96
N ARG A 656 -9.68 19.78 -2.13
CA ARG A 656 -9.48 19.99 -0.69
C ARG A 656 -9.02 18.72 0.03
N ILE A 657 -9.63 17.57 -0.26
CA ILE A 657 -9.26 16.28 0.32
C ILE A 657 -7.81 15.93 -0.04
N VAL A 658 -7.40 16.11 -1.30
CA VAL A 658 -6.03 15.85 -1.73
C VAL A 658 -5.03 16.77 -1.04
N ILE A 659 -5.32 18.07 -0.96
CA ILE A 659 -4.48 19.03 -0.22
C ILE A 659 -4.38 18.66 1.26
N ALA A 660 -5.50 18.32 1.89
CA ALA A 660 -5.52 17.89 3.29
C ALA A 660 -4.65 16.63 3.51
N ARG A 661 -4.78 15.63 2.65
CA ARG A 661 -3.96 14.40 2.72
C ARG A 661 -2.46 14.69 2.58
N ARG A 662 -2.07 15.57 1.66
CA ARG A 662 -0.66 15.99 1.51
C ARG A 662 -0.12 16.64 2.78
N LEU A 663 -0.84 17.64 3.31
CA LEU A 663 -0.43 18.35 4.53
C LEU A 663 -0.31 17.39 5.74
N ILE A 664 -1.25 16.46 5.88
CA ILE A 664 -1.22 15.45 6.95
C ILE A 664 -0.03 14.51 6.77
N ALA A 665 0.20 13.99 5.56
CA ALA A 665 1.30 13.09 5.29
C ALA A 665 2.68 13.73 5.58
N GLU A 666 2.87 14.97 5.18
CA GLU A 666 4.13 15.70 5.33
C GLU A 666 4.39 16.16 6.77
N ARG A 667 3.33 16.48 7.54
CA ARG A 667 3.49 17.13 8.86
C ARG A 667 3.15 16.25 10.05
N CYS A 668 2.25 15.28 9.89
CA CYS A 668 1.69 14.55 11.02
C CYS A 668 2.13 13.09 11.12
N LEU A 669 2.48 12.44 9.99
CA LEU A 669 2.73 11.00 9.95
C LEU A 669 4.21 10.67 10.16
N TYR A 670 4.46 9.66 10.98
CA TYR A 670 5.77 9.06 11.24
C TYR A 670 5.65 7.55 11.21
N GLY A 671 6.67 6.87 10.71
CA GLY A 671 6.66 5.41 10.64
C GLY A 671 8.04 4.81 10.73
N VAL A 672 8.12 3.64 11.35
CA VAL A 672 9.36 2.86 11.46
C VAL A 672 9.08 1.42 11.06
N ASP A 673 9.98 0.83 10.29
CA ASP A 673 9.98 -0.61 10.04
C ASP A 673 11.41 -1.15 9.97
N LEU A 674 11.58 -2.41 10.36
CA LEU A 674 12.88 -3.09 10.32
C LEU A 674 13.28 -3.40 8.86
N ASN A 675 12.31 -3.62 7.99
CA ASN A 675 12.53 -3.99 6.60
C ASN A 675 12.58 -2.74 5.70
N PRO A 676 13.70 -2.43 5.03
CA PRO A 676 13.81 -1.26 4.15
C PRO A 676 12.79 -1.29 3.00
N LEU A 677 12.46 -2.47 2.47
CA LEU A 677 11.44 -2.61 1.43
C LEU A 677 10.03 -2.25 1.92
N ALA A 678 9.71 -2.57 3.18
CA ALA A 678 8.45 -2.17 3.79
C ALA A 678 8.36 -0.63 3.91
N VAL A 679 9.48 0.04 4.23
CA VAL A 679 9.55 1.51 4.27
C VAL A 679 9.27 2.11 2.89
N GLU A 680 9.89 1.60 1.82
CA GLU A 680 9.63 2.08 0.45
C GLU A 680 8.19 1.80 0.01
N LEU A 681 7.63 0.65 0.38
CA LEU A 681 6.23 0.32 0.13
C LEU A 681 5.27 1.26 0.88
N ALA A 682 5.57 1.60 2.13
CA ALA A 682 4.78 2.55 2.91
C ALA A 682 4.82 3.96 2.29
N LYS A 683 5.99 4.42 1.80
CA LYS A 683 6.11 5.67 1.04
C LYS A 683 5.24 5.63 -0.21
N LEU A 684 5.33 4.56 -1.02
CA LEU A 684 4.50 4.38 -2.21
C LEU A 684 3.00 4.44 -1.86
N SER A 685 2.58 3.76 -0.80
CA SER A 685 1.19 3.74 -0.35
C SER A 685 0.70 5.16 0.03
N ILE A 686 1.52 5.93 0.72
CA ILE A 686 1.18 7.32 1.09
C ILE A 686 1.18 8.22 -0.15
N TRP A 687 2.15 8.09 -1.07
CA TRP A 687 2.15 8.87 -2.31
C TRP A 687 0.89 8.61 -3.14
N LEU A 688 0.46 7.36 -3.29
CA LEU A 688 -0.75 7.01 -4.04
C LEU A 688 -2.03 7.67 -3.50
N VAL A 689 -2.14 7.91 -2.19
CA VAL A 689 -3.30 8.60 -1.59
C VAL A 689 -3.16 10.12 -1.54
N THR A 690 -1.95 10.64 -1.80
CA THR A 690 -1.63 12.08 -1.76
C THR A 690 -1.32 12.66 -3.13
N LEU A 691 -1.50 11.89 -4.20
CA LEU A 691 -1.26 12.32 -5.57
C LEU A 691 -2.06 13.57 -5.92
N ALA A 692 -1.39 14.59 -6.47
CA ALA A 692 -1.99 15.83 -6.91
C ALA A 692 -1.43 16.19 -8.30
N LYS A 693 -2.30 16.66 -9.19
CA LYS A 693 -1.91 17.10 -10.52
C LYS A 693 -0.94 18.27 -10.45
N ASP A 694 0.09 18.25 -11.27
CA ASP A 694 1.12 19.29 -11.42
C ASP A 694 1.91 19.61 -10.14
N ARG A 695 1.94 18.69 -9.16
CA ARG A 695 2.76 18.84 -7.95
C ARG A 695 3.70 17.65 -7.76
N PRO A 696 4.96 17.88 -7.30
CA PRO A 696 5.88 16.79 -6.99
C PRO A 696 5.42 15.97 -5.80
N PHE A 697 6.05 14.82 -5.57
CA PHE A 697 5.80 13.99 -4.39
C PHE A 697 6.08 14.76 -3.10
N GLY A 698 5.32 14.42 -2.05
CA GLY A 698 5.64 14.83 -0.68
C GLY A 698 7.00 14.25 -0.26
N PHE A 699 7.79 15.03 0.45
CA PHE A 699 9.06 14.58 1.00
C PHE A 699 8.83 13.76 2.27
N LEU A 700 9.01 12.43 2.21
CA LEU A 700 8.71 11.49 3.29
C LEU A 700 9.96 10.87 3.93
N GLU A 701 11.15 11.12 3.42
CA GLU A 701 12.40 10.51 3.84
C GLU A 701 12.77 10.83 5.28
N HIS A 702 12.29 11.94 5.82
CA HIS A 702 12.52 12.33 7.22
C HIS A 702 11.51 11.71 8.20
N ASN A 703 10.35 11.29 7.73
CA ASN A 703 9.25 10.78 8.55
C ASN A 703 9.14 9.26 8.56
N LEU A 704 9.49 8.59 7.45
CA LEU A 704 9.42 7.13 7.31
C LEU A 704 10.83 6.55 7.28
N ARG A 705 11.17 5.80 8.31
CA ARG A 705 12.55 5.38 8.59
C ARG A 705 12.67 3.87 8.74
N CYS A 706 13.89 3.36 8.45
CA CYS A 706 14.24 1.95 8.62
C CYS A 706 15.07 1.74 9.89
N GLY A 707 14.64 0.80 10.74
CA GLY A 707 15.40 0.41 11.94
C GLY A 707 14.58 -0.45 12.90
N ASP A 708 15.24 -0.98 13.91
CA ASP A 708 14.61 -1.79 14.95
C ASP A 708 14.02 -0.90 16.05
N SER A 709 12.71 -0.74 16.06
CA SER A 709 11.95 0.12 16.97
C SER A 709 12.13 -0.22 18.45
N LEU A 710 12.47 -1.46 18.77
CA LEU A 710 12.71 -1.90 20.16
C LEU A 710 14.15 -1.67 20.60
N LEU A 711 15.11 -1.66 19.67
CA LEU A 711 16.54 -1.56 19.94
C LEU A 711 17.02 -0.12 19.73
N GLY A 712 17.52 0.54 20.74
CA GLY A 712 18.04 1.90 20.62
C GLY A 712 17.77 2.74 21.85
N ILE A 713 18.20 4.01 21.81
CA ILE A 713 17.91 4.99 22.86
C ILE A 713 16.54 5.64 22.67
N GLU A 714 15.89 5.97 23.77
CA GLU A 714 14.58 6.67 23.83
C GLU A 714 14.73 8.12 24.28
N ARG A 715 15.83 8.44 24.98
CA ARG A 715 16.11 9.75 25.54
C ARG A 715 17.58 10.09 25.35
N ILE A 716 17.88 11.35 25.07
CA ILE A 716 19.26 11.84 24.93
C ILE A 716 20.06 11.64 26.22
N ASP A 717 19.40 11.73 27.39
CA ASP A 717 20.07 11.51 28.68
C ASP A 717 20.72 10.14 28.79
N GLN A 718 20.20 9.12 28.11
CA GLN A 718 20.82 7.78 28.07
C GLN A 718 22.23 7.81 27.46
N LEU A 719 22.41 8.67 26.43
CA LEU A 719 23.70 8.82 25.77
C LEU A 719 24.64 9.79 26.50
N THR A 720 24.11 10.88 27.07
CA THR A 720 24.91 11.88 27.78
C THR A 720 25.40 11.39 29.15
N GLN A 721 24.68 10.45 29.78
CA GLN A 721 25.03 9.81 31.04
C GLN A 721 25.61 8.38 30.86
N PHE A 722 25.67 7.85 29.66
CA PHE A 722 25.97 6.44 29.37
C PHE A 722 25.24 5.47 30.31
N SER A 723 23.94 5.67 30.48
CA SER A 723 23.07 4.88 31.35
C SER A 723 21.76 4.57 30.71
N MET A 724 21.32 3.31 30.65
CA MET A 724 20.00 2.95 30.16
C MET A 724 18.87 3.48 31.07
N ASN A 725 19.18 3.77 32.33
CA ASN A 725 18.26 4.36 33.31
C ASN A 725 18.80 5.70 33.83
N PRO A 726 18.86 6.77 33.03
CA PRO A 726 19.36 8.05 33.41
C PRO A 726 18.49 8.69 34.51
N THR A 727 19.14 9.37 35.47
CA THR A 727 18.47 10.10 36.55
C THR A 727 18.65 11.61 36.38
N ALA A 728 17.70 12.39 36.93
CA ALA A 728 17.77 13.85 36.82
C ALA A 728 19.04 14.48 37.45
N GLN A 729 19.69 13.75 38.39
CA GLN A 729 20.93 14.13 39.04
C GLN A 729 22.11 13.30 38.54
N GLY A 730 21.96 12.52 37.51
CA GLY A 730 22.99 11.71 36.89
C GLY A 730 24.17 12.55 36.40
N GLN A 731 25.38 12.06 36.56
CA GLN A 731 26.57 12.76 36.11
C GLN A 731 26.67 12.69 34.59
N LYS A 732 26.67 13.84 33.92
CA LYS A 732 26.91 13.96 32.49
C LYS A 732 28.44 13.79 32.22
N HIS A 733 28.78 13.18 31.09
CA HIS A 733 30.13 13.12 30.57
C HIS A 733 30.59 14.45 29.99
N LEU A 734 31.89 14.68 29.86
CA LEU A 734 32.49 15.93 29.34
C LEU A 734 32.12 16.20 27.88
N PHE A 735 31.69 15.20 27.12
CA PHE A 735 31.25 15.31 25.72
C PHE A 735 29.75 15.52 25.55
N SER A 736 29.00 15.68 26.64
CA SER A 736 27.54 15.79 26.58
C SER A 736 27.06 17.03 25.86
N ASP A 737 27.76 18.15 26.05
CA ASP A 737 27.42 19.44 25.46
C ASP A 737 27.50 19.39 23.92
N GLU A 738 28.49 18.67 23.37
CA GLU A 738 28.63 18.49 21.92
C GLU A 738 27.53 17.62 21.33
N ILE A 739 27.09 16.57 22.03
CA ILE A 739 25.95 15.72 21.63
C ILE A 739 24.65 16.54 21.66
N GLU A 740 24.39 17.28 22.74
CA GLU A 740 23.22 18.13 22.87
C GLU A 740 23.20 19.22 21.77
N CYS A 741 24.35 19.88 21.51
CA CYS A 741 24.50 20.87 20.44
C CYS A 741 24.19 20.27 19.05
N ALA A 742 24.72 19.09 18.74
CA ALA A 742 24.45 18.41 17.46
C ALA A 742 22.96 18.08 17.29
N VAL A 743 22.27 17.68 18.35
CA VAL A 743 20.83 17.42 18.35
C VAL A 743 20.04 18.72 18.17
N ASP A 744 20.39 19.78 18.88
CA ASP A 744 19.73 21.08 18.77
C ASP A 744 19.87 21.69 17.36
N GLU A 745 21.05 21.59 16.74
CA GLU A 745 21.26 22.02 15.36
C GLU A 745 20.39 21.20 14.39
N ALA A 746 20.29 19.89 14.58
CA ALA A 746 19.43 19.04 13.77
C ALA A 746 17.94 19.39 13.95
N VAL A 747 17.49 19.71 15.16
CA VAL A 747 16.12 20.18 15.45
C VAL A 747 15.80 21.43 14.66
N VAL A 748 16.71 22.42 14.64
CA VAL A 748 16.52 23.66 13.88
C VAL A 748 16.33 23.37 12.38
N LEU A 749 17.19 22.51 11.80
CA LEU A 749 17.10 22.12 10.40
C LEU A 749 15.79 21.39 10.09
N ARG A 750 15.36 20.46 10.94
CA ARG A 750 14.09 19.73 10.81
C ARG A 750 12.87 20.65 10.96
N GLN A 751 12.92 21.64 11.84
CA GLN A 751 11.85 22.64 11.98
C GLN A 751 11.76 23.54 10.73
N GLN A 752 12.89 23.91 10.12
CA GLN A 752 12.90 24.65 8.86
C GLN A 752 12.27 23.80 7.75
N LEU A 753 12.66 22.54 7.61
CA LEU A 753 12.11 21.60 6.66
C LEU A 753 10.58 21.49 6.81
N ARG A 754 10.06 21.30 8.02
CA ARG A 754 8.60 21.17 8.27
C ARG A 754 7.80 22.43 7.99
N LYS A 755 8.41 23.60 7.95
CA LYS A 755 7.75 24.87 7.60
C LYS A 755 7.69 25.12 6.10
N MET A 756 8.47 24.38 5.32
CA MET A 756 8.45 24.50 3.88
C MET A 756 7.18 23.90 3.29
N THR A 757 6.68 24.51 2.23
CA THR A 757 5.54 24.03 1.46
C THR A 757 6.03 23.60 0.10
N ILE A 758 5.67 22.39 -0.32
CA ILE A 758 6.08 21.83 -1.60
C ILE A 758 5.18 22.40 -2.70
N ARG A 759 5.76 23.23 -3.59
CA ARG A 759 5.12 23.79 -4.78
C ARG A 759 5.69 23.21 -6.05
N ASP A 760 7.01 23.05 -6.07
CA ASP A 760 7.77 22.53 -7.20
C ASP A 760 8.91 21.59 -6.74
N ILE A 761 9.66 21.05 -7.69
CA ILE A 761 10.75 20.10 -7.42
C ILE A 761 11.92 20.74 -6.64
N HIS A 762 12.15 22.05 -6.79
CA HIS A 762 13.22 22.74 -6.08
C HIS A 762 12.94 22.80 -4.56
N ASP A 763 11.66 22.90 -4.18
CA ASP A 763 11.29 22.79 -2.76
C ASP A 763 11.64 21.40 -2.21
N VAL A 764 11.38 20.33 -2.96
CA VAL A 764 11.73 18.95 -2.59
C VAL A 764 13.25 18.77 -2.49
N GLU A 765 14.00 19.30 -3.47
CA GLU A 765 15.48 19.29 -3.44
C GLU A 765 16.01 20.04 -2.21
N SER A 766 15.46 21.22 -1.91
CA SER A 766 15.84 22.01 -0.73
C SER A 766 15.51 21.29 0.59
N MET A 767 14.37 20.61 0.67
CA MET A 767 14.03 19.76 1.82
C MET A 767 15.01 18.59 1.95
N GLY A 768 15.40 17.97 0.84
CA GLY A 768 16.41 16.93 0.77
C GLY A 768 17.77 17.40 1.29
N GLU A 769 18.20 18.62 0.92
CA GLU A 769 19.43 19.24 1.41
C GLU A 769 19.38 19.49 2.92
N LEU A 770 18.29 20.07 3.43
CA LEU A 770 18.10 20.29 4.87
C LEU A 770 18.13 18.96 5.65
N ASN A 771 17.48 17.93 5.10
CA ASN A 771 17.51 16.60 5.70
C ASN A 771 18.93 16.04 5.72
N SER A 772 19.65 16.12 4.61
CA SER A 772 21.03 15.65 4.50
C SER A 772 21.98 16.37 5.46
N LEU A 773 21.82 17.68 5.63
CA LEU A 773 22.57 18.47 6.61
C LEU A 773 22.29 18.00 8.04
N ALA A 774 21.03 17.76 8.39
CA ALA A 774 20.68 17.22 9.71
C ALA A 774 21.30 15.82 9.94
N GLU A 775 21.27 14.94 8.93
CA GLU A 775 21.91 13.61 8.98
C GLU A 775 23.44 13.72 9.20
N VAL A 776 24.09 14.65 8.52
CA VAL A 776 25.54 14.89 8.68
C VAL A 776 25.86 15.34 10.11
N ARG A 777 25.03 16.23 10.69
CA ARG A 777 25.22 16.71 12.09
C ARG A 777 25.09 15.56 13.10
N LEU A 778 24.15 14.67 12.88
CA LEU A 778 23.86 13.54 13.77
C LEU A 778 24.76 12.31 13.55
N LYS A 779 25.54 12.26 12.46
CA LYS A 779 26.30 11.07 12.06
C LYS A 779 27.23 10.53 13.15
N ILE A 780 27.99 11.40 13.80
CA ILE A 780 28.92 11.00 14.88
C ILE A 780 28.12 10.55 16.10
N THR A 781 27.11 11.31 16.51
CA THR A 781 26.26 10.98 17.65
C THR A 781 25.55 9.64 17.46
N ARG A 782 25.05 9.36 16.25
CA ARG A 782 24.45 8.05 15.91
C ARG A 782 25.47 6.92 16.01
N CYS A 783 26.68 7.10 15.50
CA CYS A 783 27.75 6.10 15.61
C CYS A 783 28.12 5.78 17.08
N ILE A 784 28.14 6.81 17.95
CA ILE A 784 28.34 6.64 19.38
C ILE A 784 27.19 5.87 20.01
N ALA A 785 25.93 6.18 19.63
CA ALA A 785 24.73 5.50 20.12
C ALA A 785 24.69 4.03 19.66
N ASP A 786 25.08 3.73 18.42
CA ASP A 786 25.21 2.35 17.91
C ASP A 786 26.24 1.55 18.74
N ALA A 787 27.40 2.13 19.00
CA ALA A 787 28.42 1.48 19.83
C ALA A 787 27.93 1.28 21.27
N TYR A 788 27.26 2.28 21.83
CA TYR A 788 26.68 2.21 23.19
C TYR A 788 25.66 1.07 23.30
N ILE A 789 24.70 0.98 22.37
CA ILE A 789 23.69 -0.10 22.32
C ILE A 789 24.35 -1.46 22.05
N GLY A 790 25.40 -1.50 21.22
CA GLY A 790 26.21 -2.70 21.01
C GLY A 790 26.81 -3.24 22.30
N GLU A 791 27.39 -2.37 23.15
CA GLU A 791 27.93 -2.77 24.45
C GLU A 791 26.84 -3.27 25.41
N VAL A 792 25.65 -2.64 25.38
CA VAL A 792 24.52 -3.09 26.20
C VAL A 792 24.09 -4.50 25.79
N LEU A 793 24.04 -4.80 24.47
CA LEU A 793 23.76 -6.13 23.96
C LEU A 793 24.79 -7.17 24.37
N MET A 794 26.09 -6.84 24.21
CA MET A 794 27.21 -7.74 24.55
C MET A 794 27.28 -8.08 26.04
N ALA A 795 26.92 -7.14 26.90
CA ALA A 795 26.94 -7.32 28.36
C ALA A 795 25.86 -8.30 28.86
N GLN A 796 24.82 -8.62 28.08
CA GLN A 796 23.74 -9.57 28.40
C GLN A 796 23.18 -9.41 29.83
N GLY A 797 23.08 -8.17 30.32
CA GLY A 797 22.63 -7.84 31.67
C GLY A 797 23.69 -7.93 32.77
N ASN A 798 24.97 -8.21 32.46
CA ASN A 798 26.06 -8.17 33.43
C ASN A 798 26.52 -6.71 33.64
N GLY A 799 26.09 -6.09 34.74
CA GLY A 799 26.34 -4.68 35.01
C GLY A 799 27.85 -4.33 35.17
N THR A 800 28.67 -5.21 35.75
CA THR A 800 30.11 -4.98 35.92
C THR A 800 30.89 -4.98 34.61
N ASP A 801 30.53 -5.84 33.69
CA ASP A 801 31.16 -5.87 32.36
C ASP A 801 30.71 -4.69 31.51
N LEU A 802 29.43 -4.29 31.61
CA LEU A 802 28.89 -3.10 30.97
C LEU A 802 29.60 -1.83 31.46
N GLU A 803 29.78 -1.64 32.79
CA GLU A 803 30.47 -0.47 33.35
C GLU A 803 31.88 -0.34 32.82
N LYS A 804 32.66 -1.44 32.73
CA LYS A 804 34.04 -1.43 32.17
C LYS A 804 34.04 -1.09 30.70
N ALA A 805 33.09 -1.67 29.91
CA ALA A 805 32.97 -1.44 28.48
C ALA A 805 32.63 0.02 28.20
N LEU A 806 31.68 0.61 28.95
CA LEU A 806 31.26 2.00 28.83
C LEU A 806 32.35 2.99 29.27
N ALA A 807 33.13 2.68 30.32
CA ALA A 807 34.28 3.48 30.73
C ALA A 807 35.33 3.57 29.60
N HIS A 808 35.59 2.46 28.92
CA HIS A 808 36.51 2.44 27.78
C HIS A 808 35.94 3.21 26.58
N LEU A 809 34.66 2.99 26.27
CA LEU A 809 33.94 3.68 25.17
C LEU A 809 33.92 5.21 25.41
N SER A 810 33.76 5.67 26.66
CA SER A 810 33.71 7.09 26.99
C SER A 810 35.03 7.81 26.67
N ILE A 811 36.16 7.12 26.82
CA ILE A 811 37.50 7.66 26.47
C ILE A 811 37.59 7.79 24.94
N GLN A 812 37.21 6.75 24.21
CA GLN A 812 37.22 6.78 22.74
C GLN A 812 36.28 7.88 22.18
N VAL A 813 35.07 8.04 22.75
CA VAL A 813 34.13 9.08 22.36
C VAL A 813 34.69 10.48 22.57
N ARG A 814 35.39 10.74 23.70
CA ARG A 814 36.03 12.02 23.94
C ARG A 814 37.08 12.33 22.86
N ASP A 815 37.87 11.33 22.47
CA ASP A 815 38.93 11.50 21.46
C ASP A 815 38.31 11.74 20.05
N VAL A 816 37.20 11.09 19.73
CA VAL A 816 36.44 11.31 18.48
C VAL A 816 35.90 12.74 18.42
N ILE A 817 35.30 13.23 19.48
CA ILE A 817 34.78 14.59 19.57
C ILE A 817 35.88 15.65 19.44
N GLN A 818 37.10 15.34 19.89
CA GLN A 818 38.28 16.17 19.67
C GLN A 818 38.83 16.08 18.23
N GLY A 819 38.17 15.35 17.33
CA GLY A 819 38.52 15.28 15.90
C GLY A 819 39.39 14.10 15.48
N ASN A 820 39.57 13.08 16.35
CA ASN A 820 40.35 11.89 16.00
C ASN A 820 39.57 10.93 15.11
N THR A 821 39.87 10.93 13.81
CA THR A 821 39.16 10.08 12.80
C THR A 821 39.50 8.59 12.93
N GLU A 822 40.68 8.23 13.42
CA GLU A 822 41.07 6.82 13.64
C GLU A 822 40.22 6.20 14.74
N GLN A 823 39.96 6.93 15.82
CA GLN A 823 39.09 6.47 16.91
C GLN A 823 37.64 6.34 16.42
N LEU A 824 37.18 7.19 15.50
CA LEU A 824 35.84 7.06 14.91
C LEU A 824 35.70 5.74 14.13
N GLU A 825 36.68 5.35 13.34
CA GLU A 825 36.66 4.08 12.63
C GLU A 825 36.70 2.87 13.58
N LEU A 826 37.44 2.98 14.66
CA LEU A 826 37.46 1.95 15.71
C LEU A 826 36.11 1.81 16.41
N ILE A 827 35.40 2.93 16.70
CA ILE A 827 34.04 2.91 17.27
C ILE A 827 33.07 2.27 16.29
N LYS A 828 33.13 2.58 15.00
CA LYS A 828 32.27 1.97 13.96
C LYS A 828 32.49 0.46 13.86
N GLN A 829 33.75 -0.01 13.84
CA GLN A 829 34.08 -1.44 13.80
C GLN A 829 33.58 -2.15 15.06
N ARG A 830 33.75 -1.51 16.22
CA ARG A 830 33.26 -2.01 17.51
C ARG A 830 31.74 -2.13 17.51
N ALA A 831 31.00 -1.10 17.04
CA ALA A 831 29.55 -1.11 16.90
C ALA A 831 29.12 -2.24 15.97
N LEU A 832 29.71 -2.36 14.78
CA LEU A 832 29.39 -3.39 13.80
C LEU A 832 29.58 -4.80 14.38
N THR A 833 30.71 -5.05 15.09
CA THR A 833 30.99 -6.34 15.72
C THR A 833 29.98 -6.69 16.80
N ALA A 834 29.63 -5.72 17.64
CA ALA A 834 28.70 -5.92 18.74
C ALA A 834 27.25 -6.11 18.24
N LEU A 835 26.82 -5.34 17.23
CA LEU A 835 25.50 -5.45 16.62
C LEU A 835 25.34 -6.71 15.77
N SER A 836 26.42 -7.32 15.31
CA SER A 836 26.41 -8.60 14.58
C SER A 836 26.54 -9.82 15.49
N PHE A 837 26.74 -9.62 16.78
CA PHE A 837 26.95 -10.70 17.74
C PHE A 837 25.76 -11.68 17.78
N GLU A 838 26.03 -12.99 17.79
CA GLU A 838 25.03 -14.10 17.74
C GLU A 838 24.19 -14.16 16.45
N LEU A 839 24.48 -13.37 15.43
CA LEU A 839 23.80 -13.51 14.15
C LEU A 839 24.43 -14.61 13.31
N SER A 840 23.61 -15.36 12.58
CA SER A 840 24.10 -16.38 11.63
C SER A 840 24.92 -15.74 10.52
N VAL A 841 25.92 -16.46 10.01
CA VAL A 841 26.74 -16.02 8.86
C VAL A 841 25.83 -15.66 7.68
N GLY A 842 26.00 -14.44 7.15
CA GLY A 842 25.20 -13.90 6.06
C GLY A 842 23.96 -13.09 6.45
N LYS A 843 23.62 -12.98 7.75
CA LYS A 843 22.62 -12.00 8.22
C LYS A 843 23.26 -10.61 8.35
N ALA A 844 22.55 -9.58 7.91
CA ALA A 844 22.94 -8.19 8.14
C ALA A 844 23.02 -7.86 9.64
N SER A 845 23.91 -6.94 10.03
CA SER A 845 23.98 -6.45 11.40
C SER A 845 22.65 -5.83 11.84
N ARG A 846 22.35 -5.89 13.13
CA ARG A 846 21.18 -5.22 13.71
C ARG A 846 21.29 -3.72 13.45
N ARG A 847 20.13 -3.07 13.20
CA ARG A 847 20.02 -1.63 12.96
C ARG A 847 19.25 -0.98 14.10
N PRO A 848 19.91 -0.50 15.16
CA PRO A 848 19.23 0.21 16.24
C PRO A 848 18.47 1.42 15.71
N PHE A 849 17.31 1.73 16.32
CA PHE A 849 16.56 2.94 16.04
C PHE A 849 16.64 3.90 17.23
N HIS A 850 17.42 4.95 17.08
CA HIS A 850 17.64 5.93 18.14
C HIS A 850 16.60 7.03 18.07
N TRP A 851 15.45 6.85 18.70
CA TRP A 851 14.26 7.70 18.59
C TRP A 851 14.55 9.21 18.66
N PRO A 852 15.32 9.75 19.63
CA PRO A 852 15.60 11.18 19.69
C PRO A 852 16.64 11.67 18.65
N LEU A 853 17.37 10.78 17.97
CA LEU A 853 18.27 11.13 16.87
C LEU A 853 17.60 10.99 15.50
N GLU A 854 16.66 10.05 15.36
CA GLU A 854 15.92 9.85 14.11
C GLU A 854 14.79 10.86 13.93
N PHE A 855 14.08 11.21 15.03
CA PHE A 855 13.02 12.20 15.07
C PHE A 855 13.28 13.30 16.13
N PRO A 856 14.38 14.08 15.97
CA PRO A 856 14.79 15.05 16.99
C PRO A 856 13.72 16.12 17.24
N GLU A 857 12.93 16.50 16.23
CA GLU A 857 11.85 17.47 16.32
C GLU A 857 10.65 16.98 17.17
N VAL A 858 10.52 15.65 17.36
CA VAL A 858 9.44 15.06 18.17
C VAL A 858 9.80 15.08 19.63
N PHE A 859 11.06 14.71 19.96
CA PHE A 859 11.47 14.47 21.34
C PHE A 859 12.04 15.70 22.06
N SER A 860 12.49 16.72 21.31
CA SER A 860 13.05 17.95 21.89
C SER A 860 12.00 18.96 22.33
N LEU A 861 10.90 19.12 21.58
CA LEU A 861 9.89 20.15 21.80
C LEU A 861 8.72 19.66 22.64
N ASP A 862 8.15 18.51 22.30
CA ASP A 862 6.89 18.03 22.85
C ASP A 862 7.03 16.79 23.71
N GLY A 863 8.26 16.29 23.87
CA GLY A 863 8.58 15.15 24.72
C GLY A 863 8.03 13.80 24.25
N GLY A 864 7.60 13.66 22.98
CA GLY A 864 7.10 12.42 22.39
C GLY A 864 5.98 12.59 21.37
N PHE A 865 5.42 11.47 20.93
CA PHE A 865 4.29 11.43 19.99
C PHE A 865 2.95 11.72 20.68
N ASP A 866 2.03 12.37 19.97
CA ASP A 866 0.65 12.56 20.44
C ASP A 866 -0.15 11.26 20.30
N CYS A 867 0.14 10.48 19.26
CA CYS A 867 -0.55 9.24 18.97
C CYS A 867 0.40 8.14 18.46
N ILE A 868 0.16 6.90 18.91
CA ILE A 868 0.77 5.71 18.31
C ILE A 868 -0.34 4.74 17.92
N VAL A 869 -0.34 4.31 16.66
CA VAL A 869 -1.25 3.31 16.11
C VAL A 869 -0.45 2.22 15.42
N GLY A 870 -0.95 1.00 15.37
CA GLY A 870 -0.24 -0.05 14.65
C GLY A 870 -0.68 -1.46 15.00
N ASN A 871 -0.10 -2.42 14.25
CA ASN A 871 -0.19 -3.84 14.51
C ASN A 871 1.23 -4.41 14.64
N PRO A 872 1.84 -4.33 15.83
CA PRO A 872 3.20 -4.82 16.04
C PRO A 872 3.29 -6.33 15.84
N PRO A 873 4.47 -6.88 15.47
CA PRO A 873 4.65 -8.29 15.16
C PRO A 873 4.38 -9.21 16.36
N PHE A 874 3.73 -10.35 16.08
CA PHE A 874 3.40 -11.38 17.07
C PHE A 874 4.46 -12.48 17.07
N LEU A 875 5.27 -12.56 18.13
CA LEU A 875 6.28 -13.60 18.28
C LEU A 875 6.27 -14.12 19.72
N GLY A 876 5.76 -15.34 19.89
CA GLY A 876 5.68 -15.94 21.22
C GLY A 876 7.04 -16.02 21.93
N GLY A 877 7.07 -15.70 23.22
CA GLY A 877 8.30 -15.51 23.99
C GLY A 877 9.32 -16.65 23.97
N GLN A 878 8.88 -17.89 23.71
CA GLN A 878 9.79 -19.03 23.53
C GLN A 878 10.56 -19.00 22.19
N LYS A 879 10.05 -18.28 21.19
CA LYS A 879 10.64 -18.18 19.85
C LYS A 879 11.61 -17.02 19.73
N ILE A 880 11.56 -16.03 20.62
CA ILE A 880 12.37 -14.81 20.54
C ILE A 880 13.87 -15.15 20.51
N THR A 881 14.33 -16.03 21.42
CA THR A 881 15.74 -16.46 21.47
C THR A 881 16.19 -17.11 20.15
N GLY A 882 15.38 -18.03 19.61
CA GLY A 882 15.72 -18.72 18.35
C GLY A 882 15.74 -17.81 17.13
N ALA A 883 14.90 -16.77 17.09
CA ALA A 883 14.79 -15.84 16.00
C ALA A 883 15.81 -14.70 16.06
N MET A 884 16.04 -14.14 17.27
CA MET A 884 16.77 -12.88 17.47
C MET A 884 18.09 -13.02 18.28
N GLY A 885 18.32 -14.18 18.91
CA GLY A 885 19.48 -14.43 19.77
C GLY A 885 19.23 -14.17 21.25
N ASP A 886 20.11 -14.72 22.10
CA ASP A 886 20.04 -14.57 23.56
C ASP A 886 20.33 -13.14 23.99
N CYS A 887 21.34 -12.48 23.39
CA CYS A 887 21.69 -11.10 23.71
C CYS A 887 20.52 -10.13 23.47
N TYR A 888 19.75 -10.30 22.41
CA TYR A 888 18.59 -9.48 22.13
C TYR A 888 17.48 -9.72 23.15
N ARG A 889 17.21 -10.98 23.52
CA ARG A 889 16.23 -11.31 24.55
C ARG A 889 16.61 -10.71 25.90
N GLU A 890 17.88 -10.81 26.30
CA GLU A 890 18.37 -10.21 27.55
C GLU A 890 18.24 -8.68 27.52
N TYR A 891 18.47 -8.04 26.37
CA TYR A 891 18.22 -6.62 26.19
C TYR A 891 16.74 -6.27 26.43
N LEU A 892 15.79 -7.01 25.82
CA LEU A 892 14.35 -6.79 26.02
C LEU A 892 13.97 -6.91 27.51
N VAL A 893 14.47 -7.94 28.20
CA VAL A 893 14.18 -8.20 29.60
C VAL A 893 14.76 -7.11 30.50
N ASN A 894 16.03 -6.80 30.35
CA ASN A 894 16.74 -5.92 31.28
C ASN A 894 16.43 -4.44 31.02
N THR A 895 16.29 -4.05 29.75
CA THR A 895 16.12 -2.66 29.35
C THR A 895 14.64 -2.28 29.28
N ILE A 896 13.83 -2.98 28.45
CA ILE A 896 12.44 -2.58 28.21
C ILE A 896 11.52 -3.06 29.35
N ALA A 897 11.68 -4.32 29.80
CA ALA A 897 10.85 -4.86 30.88
C ALA A 897 11.41 -4.60 32.29
N CYS A 898 12.45 -3.77 32.43
CA CYS A 898 13.04 -3.41 33.72
C CYS A 898 13.41 -4.62 34.60
N GLY A 899 14.01 -5.66 34.03
CA GLY A 899 14.45 -6.87 34.71
C GLY A 899 13.35 -7.92 34.94
N LYS A 900 12.13 -7.71 34.49
CA LYS A 900 11.04 -8.70 34.65
C LYS A 900 11.23 -9.84 33.64
N ARG A 901 11.62 -11.00 34.14
CA ARG A 901 11.77 -12.22 33.34
C ARG A 901 10.45 -12.96 33.17
N GLY A 902 10.22 -13.48 31.96
CA GLY A 902 9.05 -14.29 31.62
C GLY A 902 9.07 -14.69 30.15
N SER A 903 8.13 -15.54 29.75
CA SER A 903 7.91 -15.94 28.35
C SER A 903 6.85 -15.07 27.71
N ALA A 904 7.09 -13.73 27.70
CA ALA A 904 6.15 -12.78 27.08
C ALA A 904 6.30 -12.75 25.57
N ASP A 905 5.18 -12.57 24.87
CA ASP A 905 5.16 -12.30 23.44
C ASP A 905 5.85 -10.96 23.14
N LEU A 906 6.48 -10.85 21.96
CA LEU A 906 7.18 -9.66 21.51
C LEU A 906 6.27 -8.40 21.54
N VAL A 907 4.99 -8.57 21.28
CA VAL A 907 4.00 -7.48 21.31
C VAL A 907 3.95 -6.74 22.65
N ALA A 908 4.20 -7.43 23.79
CA ALA A 908 4.21 -6.80 25.10
C ALA A 908 5.29 -5.72 25.21
N TYR A 909 6.45 -5.94 24.61
CA TYR A 909 7.56 -4.98 24.59
C TYR A 909 7.23 -3.77 23.70
N PHE A 910 6.51 -3.97 22.60
CA PHE A 910 5.98 -2.87 21.78
C PHE A 910 4.96 -2.01 22.55
N PHE A 911 4.10 -2.60 23.35
CA PHE A 911 3.18 -1.84 24.22
C PHE A 911 3.92 -0.97 25.24
N ILE A 912 4.96 -1.51 25.88
CA ILE A 912 5.80 -0.73 26.82
C ILE A 912 6.50 0.41 26.06
N LYS A 913 7.11 0.10 24.89
CA LYS A 913 7.80 1.08 24.05
C LYS A 913 6.85 2.18 23.59
N ALA A 914 5.66 1.84 23.11
CA ALA A 914 4.65 2.81 22.71
C ALA A 914 4.29 3.75 23.87
N ASN A 915 4.07 3.22 25.08
CA ASN A 915 3.79 4.04 26.25
C ASN A 915 4.98 4.96 26.61
N ALA A 916 6.21 4.52 26.43
CA ALA A 916 7.40 5.33 26.70
C ALA A 916 7.56 6.49 25.69
N LEU A 917 7.28 6.24 24.42
CA LEU A 917 7.43 7.19 23.33
C LEU A 917 6.33 8.27 23.25
N LEU A 918 5.21 8.11 23.95
CA LEU A 918 4.14 9.11 23.99
C LEU A 918 4.54 10.36 24.79
N CYS A 919 4.04 11.51 24.40
CA CYS A 919 3.98 12.72 25.20
C CYS A 919 3.07 12.52 26.43
N SER A 920 3.06 13.46 27.38
CA SER A 920 2.29 13.33 28.63
C SER A 920 0.77 13.28 28.44
N SER A 921 0.24 13.78 27.34
CA SER A 921 -1.18 13.77 26.95
C SER A 921 -1.49 12.81 25.81
N GLY A 922 -0.56 11.92 25.48
CA GLY A 922 -0.65 11.07 24.31
C GLY A 922 -1.53 9.83 24.47
N PHE A 923 -1.91 9.26 23.33
CA PHE A 923 -2.77 8.08 23.24
C PHE A 923 -2.12 7.02 22.34
N PHE A 924 -2.37 5.75 22.64
CA PHE A 924 -2.09 4.72 21.65
C PHE A 924 -3.23 3.72 21.49
N GLY A 925 -3.38 3.19 20.27
CA GLY A 925 -4.29 2.09 19.91
C GLY A 925 -3.53 1.01 19.16
N LEU A 926 -3.32 -0.14 19.76
CA LEU A 926 -2.53 -1.24 19.17
C LEU A 926 -3.34 -2.54 19.13
N ILE A 927 -3.07 -3.34 18.09
CA ILE A 927 -3.53 -4.73 18.01
C ILE A 927 -2.51 -5.63 18.71
N ALA A 928 -3.00 -6.66 19.38
CA ALA A 928 -2.20 -7.72 19.97
C ALA A 928 -2.89 -9.08 19.82
N VAL A 929 -2.14 -10.16 19.95
CA VAL A 929 -2.76 -11.48 20.20
C VAL A 929 -3.49 -11.48 21.56
N ASN A 930 -4.54 -12.30 21.71
CA ASN A 930 -5.35 -12.35 22.93
C ASN A 930 -4.52 -12.61 24.20
N THR A 931 -3.35 -13.23 24.07
CA THR A 931 -2.40 -13.46 25.19
C THR A 931 -1.91 -12.18 25.86
N ILE A 932 -2.11 -10.99 25.24
CA ILE A 932 -1.78 -9.69 25.86
C ILE A 932 -2.51 -9.49 27.21
N SER A 933 -3.67 -10.10 27.38
CA SER A 933 -4.48 -10.09 28.60
C SER A 933 -4.18 -11.25 29.55
N GLU A 934 -3.19 -12.12 29.23
CA GLU A 934 -2.95 -13.37 29.92
C GLU A 934 -1.48 -13.58 30.32
N GLY A 935 -1.25 -14.29 31.41
CA GLY A 935 0.07 -14.79 31.83
C GLY A 935 1.19 -13.74 31.86
N ASN A 936 2.40 -14.17 31.46
CA ASN A 936 3.57 -13.33 31.47
C ASN A 936 3.48 -12.13 30.49
N THR A 937 2.78 -12.31 29.36
CA THR A 937 2.60 -11.23 28.37
C THR A 937 1.83 -10.07 28.99
N ARG A 938 0.76 -10.34 29.74
CA ARG A 938 0.03 -9.33 30.50
C ARG A 938 0.87 -8.69 31.59
N GLU A 939 1.56 -9.53 32.42
CA GLU A 939 2.35 -9.06 33.59
C GLU A 939 3.49 -8.12 33.14
N ILE A 940 4.14 -8.41 32.03
CA ILE A 940 5.20 -7.59 31.45
C ILE A 940 4.61 -6.39 30.72
N GLY A 941 3.61 -6.57 29.86
CA GLY A 941 2.99 -5.52 29.05
C GLY A 941 2.02 -4.63 29.86
N LEU A 942 0.74 -5.03 29.89
CA LEU A 942 -0.34 -4.16 30.40
C LEU A 942 -0.21 -3.82 31.89
N ASP A 943 0.21 -4.75 32.74
CA ASP A 943 0.44 -4.45 34.16
C ASP A 943 1.55 -3.40 34.39
N SER A 944 2.58 -3.39 33.52
CA SER A 944 3.65 -2.39 33.63
C SER A 944 3.16 -1.02 33.24
N ILE A 945 2.37 -0.91 32.18
CA ILE A 945 1.78 0.34 31.67
C ILE A 945 0.84 0.95 32.73
N LEU A 946 -0.05 0.13 33.31
CA LEU A 946 -0.97 0.59 34.35
C LEU A 946 -0.21 1.06 35.61
N ARG A 947 0.90 0.40 35.97
CA ARG A 947 1.75 0.85 37.11
C ARG A 947 2.45 2.18 36.85
N CYS A 948 2.69 2.52 35.59
CA CYS A 948 3.23 3.84 35.18
C CYS A 948 2.18 4.95 35.24
N GLY A 949 0.91 4.65 35.59
CA GLY A 949 -0.18 5.61 35.70
C GLY A 949 -1.00 5.80 34.43
N SER A 950 -0.70 5.09 33.33
CA SER A 950 -1.51 5.12 32.12
C SER A 950 -2.82 4.36 32.30
N VAL A 951 -3.85 4.69 31.53
CA VAL A 951 -5.21 4.18 31.68
C VAL A 951 -5.68 3.50 30.40
N ILE A 952 -6.18 2.28 30.51
CA ILE A 952 -6.88 1.61 29.40
C ILE A 952 -8.31 2.16 29.36
N TYR A 953 -8.64 3.00 28.36
CA TYR A 953 -9.96 3.59 28.27
C TYR A 953 -10.94 2.79 27.40
N ARG A 954 -10.42 1.96 26.51
CA ARG A 954 -11.22 1.07 25.65
C ARG A 954 -10.47 -0.21 25.35
N ALA A 955 -11.18 -1.31 25.21
CA ALA A 955 -10.62 -2.59 24.77
C ALA A 955 -11.67 -3.42 24.03
N ASN A 956 -11.25 -4.15 22.99
CA ASN A 956 -12.06 -5.16 22.32
C ASN A 956 -11.28 -6.48 22.38
N PRO A 957 -11.47 -7.29 23.43
CA PRO A 957 -10.81 -8.57 23.58
C PRO A 957 -11.40 -9.63 22.67
N ASN A 958 -10.60 -10.64 22.32
CA ASN A 958 -11.04 -11.87 21.63
C ASN A 958 -11.71 -11.61 20.26
N LEU A 959 -11.19 -10.67 19.48
CA LEU A 959 -11.63 -10.45 18.11
C LEU A 959 -11.10 -11.57 17.21
N VAL A 960 -11.98 -12.22 16.48
CA VAL A 960 -11.59 -13.15 15.41
C VAL A 960 -11.00 -12.35 14.27
N TRP A 961 -9.80 -12.74 13.80
CA TRP A 961 -9.15 -12.07 12.68
C TRP A 961 -9.99 -12.20 11.41
N PRO A 962 -10.39 -11.10 10.77
CA PRO A 962 -11.07 -11.18 9.48
C PRO A 962 -10.09 -11.67 8.41
N GLY A 963 -10.40 -12.79 7.74
CA GLY A 963 -9.57 -13.38 6.69
C GLY A 963 -9.11 -14.81 7.00
N LYS A 964 -8.09 -15.30 6.25
CA LYS A 964 -7.64 -16.70 6.28
C LYS A 964 -6.82 -17.10 7.52
N ALA A 965 -6.32 -16.14 8.28
CA ALA A 965 -5.49 -16.42 9.47
C ALA A 965 -6.38 -16.81 10.66
N ASN A 966 -6.16 -18.00 11.20
CA ASN A 966 -6.89 -18.47 12.38
C ASN A 966 -6.23 -17.95 13.68
N VAL A 967 -6.29 -16.61 13.87
CA VAL A 967 -5.72 -15.91 15.03
C VAL A 967 -6.83 -15.15 15.75
N VAL A 968 -6.79 -15.19 17.08
CA VAL A 968 -7.66 -14.37 17.93
C VAL A 968 -6.84 -13.21 18.46
N THR A 969 -7.33 -12.00 18.27
CA THR A 969 -6.64 -10.77 18.62
C THR A 969 -7.43 -9.93 19.62
N SER A 970 -6.79 -8.92 20.17
CA SER A 970 -7.41 -7.89 21.01
C SER A 970 -6.93 -6.51 20.56
N SER A 971 -7.82 -5.55 20.45
CA SER A 971 -7.43 -4.14 20.30
C SER A 971 -7.50 -3.45 21.65
N VAL A 972 -6.43 -2.71 21.98
CA VAL A 972 -6.28 -2.06 23.29
C VAL A 972 -5.95 -0.59 23.10
N PHE A 973 -6.69 0.28 23.75
CA PHE A 973 -6.57 1.73 23.65
C PHE A 973 -6.17 2.31 25.00
N VAL A 974 -5.08 3.03 25.04
CA VAL A 974 -4.46 3.54 26.27
C VAL A 974 -4.26 5.05 26.18
N SER A 975 -4.55 5.72 27.29
CA SER A 975 -4.22 7.13 27.53
C SER A 975 -3.10 7.25 28.55
N LYS A 976 -2.10 8.08 28.27
CA LYS A 976 -1.04 8.44 29.22
C LYS A 976 -1.48 9.54 30.18
N SER A 977 -2.54 10.27 29.83
CA SER A 977 -3.18 11.29 30.68
C SER A 977 -4.33 10.71 31.50
N ASN A 978 -4.80 11.52 32.48
CA ASN A 978 -6.00 11.21 33.23
C ASN A 978 -7.22 11.12 32.29
N TRP A 979 -8.04 10.08 32.51
CA TRP A 979 -9.25 9.82 31.74
C TRP A 979 -10.49 9.98 32.62
N ASN A 980 -11.33 10.94 32.29
CA ASN A 980 -12.55 11.26 33.06
C ASN A 980 -13.86 10.86 32.35
N ALA A 981 -13.72 10.27 31.17
CA ALA A 981 -14.87 9.80 30.37
C ALA A 981 -15.20 8.32 30.67
N PRO A 982 -16.33 7.79 30.18
CA PRO A 982 -16.69 6.38 30.33
C PRO A 982 -15.64 5.44 29.69
N PHE A 983 -15.50 4.26 30.29
CA PHE A 983 -14.68 3.17 29.76
C PHE A 983 -15.55 2.21 28.94
N TYR A 984 -14.97 1.55 27.93
CA TYR A 984 -15.71 0.65 27.03
C TYR A 984 -15.00 -0.68 26.81
N ILE A 985 -15.70 -1.80 26.99
CA ILE A 985 -15.25 -3.12 26.56
C ILE A 985 -16.25 -3.65 25.53
N SER A 986 -15.77 -3.92 24.30
CA SER A 986 -16.60 -4.40 23.17
C SER A 986 -17.89 -3.57 22.98
N GLY A 987 -17.77 -2.24 23.09
CA GLY A 987 -18.86 -1.28 22.94
C GLY A 987 -19.77 -1.10 24.18
N GLN A 988 -19.58 -1.92 25.23
CA GLN A 988 -20.34 -1.79 26.47
C GLN A 988 -19.61 -0.88 27.45
N GLN A 989 -20.35 0.04 28.06
CA GLN A 989 -19.82 0.93 29.09
C GLN A 989 -19.54 0.14 30.37
N VAL A 990 -18.35 0.32 30.93
CA VAL A 990 -17.90 -0.32 32.18
C VAL A 990 -17.29 0.70 33.12
N PRO A 991 -17.23 0.44 34.45
CA PRO A 991 -16.65 1.38 35.42
C PRO A 991 -15.13 1.49 35.33
N VAL A 992 -14.42 0.42 34.94
CA VAL A 992 -12.97 0.34 34.83
C VAL A 992 -12.55 -0.81 33.93
N ILE A 993 -11.36 -0.71 33.34
CA ILE A 993 -10.76 -1.81 32.57
C ILE A 993 -9.48 -2.25 33.26
N SER A 994 -9.41 -3.53 33.64
CA SER A 994 -8.20 -4.12 34.22
C SER A 994 -7.19 -4.56 33.13
N SER A 995 -5.97 -4.92 33.54
CA SER A 995 -4.97 -5.51 32.62
C SER A 995 -5.39 -6.84 32.00
N ALA A 996 -6.38 -7.53 32.57
CA ALA A 996 -6.99 -8.72 32.01
C ALA A 996 -8.10 -8.39 30.98
N LEU A 997 -8.25 -7.13 30.59
CA LEU A 997 -9.28 -6.58 29.70
C LEU A 997 -10.71 -6.94 30.15
N THR A 998 -10.94 -6.90 31.46
CA THR A 998 -12.24 -7.17 32.12
C THR A 998 -12.62 -6.01 33.04
N GLN A 999 -13.90 -5.94 33.42
CA GLN A 999 -14.42 -4.88 34.29
C GLN A 999 -14.18 -5.08 35.82
N ARG A 1000 -13.38 -6.07 36.23
CA ARG A 1000 -13.11 -6.35 37.64
C ARG A 1000 -11.96 -5.51 38.17
N GLU A 1001 -12.22 -4.62 39.14
CA GLU A 1001 -11.23 -3.75 39.79
C GLU A 1001 -10.10 -4.48 40.55
N ASN A 1002 -10.38 -5.64 41.13
CA ASN A 1002 -9.48 -6.37 42.06
C ASN A 1002 -9.09 -7.76 41.57
N TRP A 1003 -8.61 -7.89 40.34
CA TRP A 1003 -8.09 -9.15 39.88
C TRP A 1003 -6.61 -9.32 40.30
N GLN A 1004 -6.38 -10.05 41.42
CA GLN A 1004 -5.03 -10.52 41.77
C GLN A 1004 -4.85 -11.93 41.17
N PRO A 1005 -3.81 -12.17 40.37
CA PRO A 1005 -3.54 -13.52 39.87
C PRO A 1005 -3.19 -14.44 41.06
N VAL A 1006 -4.01 -15.46 41.27
CA VAL A 1006 -3.64 -16.56 42.16
C VAL A 1006 -2.61 -17.41 41.43
N LYS A 1007 -1.36 -17.39 41.87
CA LYS A 1007 -0.37 -18.38 41.41
C LYS A 1007 -0.87 -19.77 41.87
N LEU A 1008 -1.30 -20.58 40.91
CA LEU A 1008 -1.42 -22.00 41.14
C LEU A 1008 -0.03 -22.55 41.53
N LYS A 1009 0.07 -23.12 42.75
CA LYS A 1009 1.31 -23.73 43.24
C LYS A 1009 1.62 -25.01 42.49
#